data_81e2e67a60c0131bb80b292d20e78265
#
_entry.id   81e2e67a60c0131bb80b292d20e78265
#
_cell.length_a   1.000
_cell.length_b   1.000
_cell.length_c   1.000
_cell.angle_alpha   90.00
_cell.angle_beta   90.00
_cell.angle_gamma   90.00
#
_symmetry.space_group_name_H-M   'P 1'
#
loop_
_entity.id
_entity.type
_entity.pdbx_description
1 polymer ?
#
loop_
_entity_poly.entity_id
_entity_poly.type
_entity_poly.pdbx_seq_one_letter_code
_entity_poly.pdbx_strand_id
1 'polypeptide(L)'
;MTRPGLLMILCGTMLFSCSSRKAQEPQNIGINLENIDSTVRPQDDFFKYVNGGWLNRTTIPADQGRWGAFNELREFNNDVVLRVLKKAGENVVLYPEGTDQRKAADFYSIGMDSMLVENAGMQPVERFLAKINAIADKDEIYRYLAENVLVGGSAFFDFEVFPDLKNSKKMAAYVSSGGVGLPERDYYLKMDEKSRETRDKYRIHISNLFKLAGDAEDKAASSATTVLALETQLAKSMLSKEEKRDPVKLYNPKVITELNNIAQFVHWKEYLSILQAPADTIIVSEPEYLKACENVVHAYSLDDIKTYLKAAVLRRSAPFLHHAFVQESFDFNTKYLKGTDKMLPRWKRVLAVTDKYLGEAIGKLYVEEAFPAEAKEKALEMVENIKLAFADRIKLLDWMSDSTKHMALAKLSTFSVKIGYPDVWKSYSGLVIEKSPEQASYFTNVINAASFHVQDQIQKLGKPVDKSEWDMTPQTVNAYYNPLFNEIVFPAGILQPPFYDYRADEAVNYGGIGAGIGHEITHGFDDQGSQFDGEGNLKNWWAESDLEKFRAKGKAYADQFSAYEPLPGVFVQGEFTLGENIGDLAGLTIAFDGLQRYFKQHGRPDKIDNLTPEERFFMSFGTIWRTKSRDETLRSQILTDPHSPAVYRINGPLSNFEPFYETFHVVAGDSLFRPVSDRVKIW
;
A
#
# COMPACT_ATOMS: atom_id res chain seq x y z
N MET A 1 77.69 -8.24 48.89
CA MET A 1 77.04 -6.88 48.98
C MET A 1 76.61 -6.54 47.56
N THR A 2 75.39 -6.22 47.37
CA THR A 2 74.62 -5.59 46.28
C THR A 2 73.48 -6.50 45.80
N ARG A 3 72.29 -6.10 46.11
CA ARG A 3 70.98 -6.70 45.65
C ARG A 3 70.71 -6.26 44.22
N PRO A 4 70.10 -7.06 43.35
CA PRO A 4 69.44 -6.60 42.14
C PRO A 4 67.94 -6.37 42.40
N GLY A 5 67.47 -5.24 41.91
CA GLY A 5 66.06 -4.85 41.97
C GLY A 5 65.20 -5.58 40.98
N LEU A 6 64.03 -5.95 41.45
CA LEU A 6 62.97 -6.61 40.71
C LEU A 6 62.12 -5.57 39.98
N LEU A 7 62.13 -5.57 38.65
CA LEU A 7 61.25 -4.73 37.79
C LEU A 7 59.93 -5.45 37.56
N MET A 8 58.83 -4.98 38.20
CA MET A 8 57.49 -5.45 37.96
C MET A 8 56.94 -4.79 36.69
N ILE A 9 56.75 -5.56 35.62
CA ILE A 9 55.99 -5.12 34.43
C ILE A 9 54.53 -5.34 34.73
N LEU A 10 53.75 -4.25 34.88
CA LEU A 10 52.29 -4.24 34.96
C LEU A 10 51.74 -4.41 33.53
N CYS A 11 51.28 -5.59 33.16
CA CYS A 11 50.46 -5.81 31.96
C CYS A 11 49.03 -5.36 32.25
N GLY A 12 48.69 -4.15 31.81
CA GLY A 12 47.31 -3.67 31.83
C GLY A 12 46.46 -4.33 30.73
N THR A 13 45.66 -5.28 31.13
CA THR A 13 44.61 -5.82 30.24
C THR A 13 43.50 -4.75 30.10
N MET A 14 43.50 -4.05 28.97
CA MET A 14 42.32 -3.28 28.53
C MET A 14 41.20 -4.26 28.17
N LEU A 15 40.26 -4.41 29.08
CA LEU A 15 38.97 -4.99 28.78
C LEU A 15 38.19 -4.00 27.92
N PHE A 16 38.14 -4.22 26.61
CA PHE A 16 37.15 -3.60 25.74
C PHE A 16 35.77 -4.16 26.13
N SER A 17 35.04 -3.42 26.95
CA SER A 17 33.63 -3.62 27.18
C SER A 17 32.90 -3.25 25.90
N CYS A 18 32.58 -4.23 25.06
CA CYS A 18 31.53 -4.08 24.05
C CYS A 18 30.19 -3.92 24.79
N SER A 19 29.85 -2.68 25.13
CA SER A 19 28.47 -2.37 25.47
C SER A 19 27.67 -2.53 24.21
N SER A 20 26.93 -3.65 24.07
CA SER A 20 25.81 -3.76 23.16
C SER A 20 24.88 -2.57 23.45
N ARG A 21 24.85 -1.57 22.58
CA ARG A 21 23.77 -0.58 22.59
C ARG A 21 22.49 -1.39 22.40
N LYS A 22 21.77 -1.67 23.49
CA LYS A 22 20.34 -1.96 23.40
C LYS A 22 19.75 -0.83 22.57
N ALA A 23 18.95 -1.16 21.55
CA ALA A 23 18.16 -0.18 20.85
C ALA A 23 17.46 0.65 21.92
N GLN A 24 17.69 1.96 21.92
CA GLN A 24 17.01 2.85 22.85
C GLN A 24 15.53 2.74 22.53
N GLU A 25 14.75 2.15 23.42
CA GLU A 25 13.30 2.23 23.36
C GLU A 25 12.89 3.69 23.22
N PRO A 26 11.91 4.03 22.38
CA PRO A 26 11.46 5.40 22.24
C PRO A 26 11.00 5.90 23.62
N GLN A 27 11.66 6.91 24.13
CA GLN A 27 11.45 7.43 25.49
C GLN A 27 10.17 8.27 25.67
N ASN A 28 9.40 8.50 24.59
CA ASN A 28 8.20 9.34 24.64
C ASN A 28 6.94 8.50 24.73
N ILE A 29 6.58 8.14 25.95
CA ILE A 29 5.25 7.58 26.27
C ILE A 29 4.28 8.76 26.36
N GLY A 30 3.62 9.14 25.23
CA GLY A 30 2.64 10.21 25.23
C GLY A 30 2.84 11.26 24.14
N ILE A 31 2.37 12.48 24.41
CA ILE A 31 2.47 13.60 23.47
C ILE A 31 3.84 14.27 23.59
N ASN A 32 4.57 14.38 22.47
CA ASN A 32 5.82 15.13 22.42
C ASN A 32 5.55 16.63 22.27
N LEU A 33 5.63 17.37 23.38
CA LEU A 33 5.35 18.81 23.44
C LEU A 33 6.28 19.66 22.56
N GLU A 34 7.49 19.18 22.22
CA GLU A 34 8.42 19.89 21.32
C GLU A 34 7.90 19.96 19.87
N ASN A 35 6.93 19.11 19.51
CA ASN A 35 6.32 19.14 18.19
C ASN A 35 5.32 20.29 18.02
N ILE A 36 4.81 20.82 19.12
CA ILE A 36 3.78 21.85 19.12
C ILE A 36 4.38 23.18 18.67
N ASP A 37 3.62 23.92 17.86
CA ASP A 37 3.88 25.31 17.53
C ASP A 37 2.81 26.18 18.19
N SER A 38 3.11 26.70 19.37
CA SER A 38 2.20 27.55 20.15
C SER A 38 1.95 28.94 19.52
N THR A 39 2.62 29.29 18.43
CA THR A 39 2.36 30.53 17.67
C THR A 39 1.19 30.37 16.72
N VAL A 40 0.77 29.12 16.43
CA VAL A 40 -0.38 28.78 15.62
C VAL A 40 -1.57 28.50 16.54
N ARG A 41 -2.73 29.08 16.23
CA ARG A 41 -3.95 28.78 16.99
C ARG A 41 -4.53 27.42 16.55
N PRO A 42 -4.87 26.52 17.49
CA PRO A 42 -5.45 25.21 17.14
C PRO A 42 -6.77 25.30 16.39
N GLN A 43 -7.50 26.40 16.56
CA GLN A 43 -8.77 26.70 15.88
C GLN A 43 -8.59 27.09 14.39
N ASP A 44 -7.38 27.50 13.99
CA ASP A 44 -7.12 27.97 12.62
C ASP A 44 -6.39 26.92 11.78
N ASP A 45 -5.42 26.19 12.36
CA ASP A 45 -4.70 25.10 11.68
C ASP A 45 -4.17 24.10 12.72
N PHE A 46 -4.97 23.08 12.99
CA PHE A 46 -4.63 22.08 14.00
C PHE A 46 -3.44 21.21 13.58
N PHE A 47 -3.30 20.94 12.28
CA PHE A 47 -2.13 20.23 11.76
C PHE A 47 -0.83 20.94 12.10
N LYS A 48 -0.76 22.27 11.85
CA LYS A 48 0.42 23.05 12.18
C LYS A 48 0.58 23.25 13.68
N TYR A 49 -0.51 23.47 14.41
CA TYR A 49 -0.45 23.59 15.87
C TYR A 49 0.26 22.39 16.50
N VAL A 50 -0.17 21.16 16.17
CA VAL A 50 0.39 19.94 16.77
C VAL A 50 1.78 19.60 16.22
N ASN A 51 2.06 19.90 14.96
CA ASN A 51 3.25 19.42 14.25
C ASN A 51 4.25 20.52 13.85
N GLY A 52 3.95 21.80 14.08
CA GLY A 52 4.77 22.92 13.56
C GLY A 52 6.20 22.91 14.04
N GLY A 53 6.44 22.58 15.32
CA GLY A 53 7.80 22.41 15.84
C GLY A 53 8.57 21.30 15.13
N TRP A 54 7.92 20.16 14.86
CA TRP A 54 8.52 19.07 14.07
C TRP A 54 8.74 19.49 12.62
N LEU A 55 7.76 20.13 11.97
CA LEU A 55 7.85 20.61 10.59
C LEU A 55 9.03 21.58 10.40
N ASN A 56 9.26 22.48 11.39
CA ASN A 56 10.33 23.49 11.33
C ASN A 56 11.72 22.88 11.43
N ARG A 57 11.94 21.87 12.29
CA ARG A 57 13.25 21.23 12.48
C ARG A 57 13.52 20.04 11.55
N THR A 58 12.48 19.52 10.84
CA THR A 58 12.61 18.31 10.03
C THR A 58 12.90 18.64 8.57
N THR A 59 13.90 17.98 8.02
CA THR A 59 14.22 18.00 6.59
C THR A 59 13.84 16.66 5.97
N ILE A 60 13.19 16.67 4.80
CA ILE A 60 12.92 15.45 4.05
C ILE A 60 14.26 14.84 3.62
N PRO A 61 14.58 13.58 3.96
CA PRO A 61 15.79 12.92 3.48
C PRO A 61 15.89 12.96 1.96
N ALA A 62 17.11 13.07 1.44
CA ALA A 62 17.32 13.24 0.00
C ALA A 62 16.85 12.04 -0.83
N ASP A 63 16.74 10.86 -0.23
CA ASP A 63 16.25 9.61 -0.83
C ASP A 63 14.75 9.38 -0.61
N GLN A 64 14.02 10.37 -0.06
CA GLN A 64 12.59 10.31 0.21
C GLN A 64 11.83 11.42 -0.51
N GLY A 65 10.63 11.11 -1.00
CA GLY A 65 9.71 12.11 -1.57
C GLY A 65 8.84 12.78 -0.50
N ARG A 66 8.63 12.10 0.62
CA ARG A 66 7.92 12.58 1.82
C ARG A 66 8.55 12.01 3.09
N TRP A 67 8.35 12.71 4.20
CA TRP A 67 8.82 12.26 5.51
C TRP A 67 7.77 12.55 6.57
N GLY A 68 7.52 11.61 7.45
CA GLY A 68 6.48 11.73 8.49
C GLY A 68 6.42 10.51 9.39
N ALA A 69 5.41 10.43 10.25
CA ALA A 69 5.24 9.38 11.25
C ALA A 69 5.34 7.96 10.67
N PHE A 70 4.65 7.71 9.54
CA PHE A 70 4.72 6.42 8.84
C PHE A 70 6.13 6.09 8.33
N ASN A 71 6.87 7.09 7.86
CA ASN A 71 8.23 6.88 7.35
C ASN A 71 9.21 6.59 8.49
N GLU A 72 9.12 7.34 9.60
CA GLU A 72 9.95 7.14 10.79
C GLU A 72 9.76 5.74 11.36
N LEU A 73 8.50 5.30 11.49
CA LEU A 73 8.20 3.95 11.96
C LEU A 73 8.67 2.87 10.97
N ARG A 74 8.51 3.11 9.67
CA ARG A 74 9.02 2.16 8.64
C ARG A 74 10.54 2.01 8.71
N GLU A 75 11.29 3.09 8.93
CA GLU A 75 12.75 3.01 9.12
C GLU A 75 13.10 2.18 10.35
N PHE A 76 12.41 2.39 11.47
CA PHE A 76 12.60 1.58 12.67
C PHE A 76 12.32 0.08 12.39
N ASN A 77 11.21 -0.24 11.73
CA ASN A 77 10.88 -1.62 11.37
C ASN A 77 11.90 -2.22 10.40
N ASN A 78 12.39 -1.44 9.42
CA ASN A 78 13.44 -1.89 8.50
C ASN A 78 14.74 -2.27 9.23
N ASP A 79 15.13 -1.52 10.27
CA ASP A 79 16.30 -1.83 11.07
C ASP A 79 16.10 -3.12 11.89
N VAL A 80 14.91 -3.35 12.44
CA VAL A 80 14.55 -4.62 13.11
C VAL A 80 14.62 -5.77 12.12
N VAL A 81 13.92 -5.65 10.98
CA VAL A 81 13.87 -6.66 9.93
C VAL A 81 15.29 -7.01 9.42
N LEU A 82 16.11 -5.99 9.16
CA LEU A 82 17.50 -6.22 8.72
C LEU A 82 18.30 -7.01 9.76
N ARG A 83 18.13 -6.70 11.04
CA ARG A 83 18.82 -7.36 12.14
C ARG A 83 18.42 -8.83 12.26
N VAL A 84 17.11 -9.13 12.27
CA VAL A 84 16.62 -10.50 12.40
C VAL A 84 16.94 -11.35 11.16
N LEU A 85 16.94 -10.74 9.98
CA LEU A 85 17.27 -11.39 8.72
C LEU A 85 18.76 -11.79 8.66
N LYS A 86 19.66 -10.89 9.09
CA LYS A 86 21.10 -11.20 9.20
C LYS A 86 21.35 -12.34 10.21
N LYS A 87 20.69 -12.28 11.37
CA LYS A 87 20.77 -13.33 12.39
C LYS A 87 20.30 -14.69 11.85
N ALA A 88 19.24 -14.72 11.03
CA ALA A 88 18.78 -15.94 10.38
C ALA A 88 19.78 -16.47 9.35
N GLY A 89 20.47 -15.59 8.62
CA GLY A 89 21.54 -15.97 7.68
C GLY A 89 22.80 -16.53 8.34
N GLU A 90 23.14 -16.02 9.53
CA GLU A 90 24.35 -16.44 10.27
C GLU A 90 24.14 -17.71 11.11
N ASN A 91 22.92 -17.93 11.62
CA ASN A 91 22.62 -19.04 12.54
C ASN A 91 22.09 -20.27 11.78
N VAL A 92 22.99 -21.04 11.19
CA VAL A 92 22.66 -22.27 10.43
C VAL A 92 22.08 -23.41 11.29
N VAL A 93 22.28 -23.37 12.59
CA VAL A 93 21.75 -24.39 13.52
C VAL A 93 20.27 -24.14 13.78
N LEU A 94 19.88 -22.90 14.03
CA LEU A 94 18.50 -22.53 14.29
C LEU A 94 17.67 -22.42 13.00
N TYR A 95 18.32 -21.98 11.92
CA TYR A 95 17.70 -21.82 10.60
C TYR A 95 18.49 -22.63 9.56
N PRO A 96 18.34 -23.95 9.54
CA PRO A 96 19.01 -24.81 8.56
C PRO A 96 18.54 -24.52 7.14
N GLU A 97 19.32 -24.97 6.17
CA GLU A 97 19.01 -24.82 4.75
C GLU A 97 17.61 -25.38 4.42
N GLY A 98 16.87 -24.67 3.59
CA GLY A 98 15.51 -25.04 3.19
C GLY A 98 14.39 -24.50 4.11
N THR A 99 14.70 -23.99 5.32
CA THR A 99 13.69 -23.31 6.13
C THR A 99 13.27 -21.98 5.49
N ASP A 100 12.03 -21.54 5.72
CA ASP A 100 11.49 -20.35 5.09
C ASP A 100 12.27 -19.08 5.50
N GLN A 101 12.68 -18.97 6.78
CA GLN A 101 13.51 -17.88 7.28
C GLN A 101 14.91 -17.88 6.62
N ARG A 102 15.49 -19.06 6.39
CA ARG A 102 16.76 -19.18 5.68
C ARG A 102 16.63 -18.78 4.22
N LYS A 103 15.56 -19.17 3.54
CA LYS A 103 15.28 -18.73 2.16
C LYS A 103 15.19 -17.21 2.05
N ALA A 104 14.55 -16.54 3.02
CA ALA A 104 14.50 -15.08 3.06
C ALA A 104 15.88 -14.46 3.23
N ALA A 105 16.72 -15.00 4.11
CA ALA A 105 18.09 -14.55 4.31
C ALA A 105 18.98 -14.77 3.07
N ASP A 106 18.85 -15.93 2.42
CA ASP A 106 19.60 -16.25 1.20
C ASP A 106 19.17 -15.35 0.03
N PHE A 107 17.87 -15.13 -0.16
CA PHE A 107 17.34 -14.19 -1.17
C PHE A 107 17.90 -12.77 -0.97
N TYR A 108 17.85 -12.27 0.27
CA TYR A 108 18.42 -10.97 0.62
C TYR A 108 19.94 -10.91 0.34
N SER A 109 20.67 -11.93 0.76
CA SER A 109 22.13 -11.99 0.59
C SER A 109 22.54 -11.94 -0.89
N ILE A 110 21.87 -12.71 -1.74
CA ILE A 110 22.10 -12.70 -3.20
C ILE A 110 21.74 -11.33 -3.80
N GLY A 111 20.62 -10.74 -3.37
CA GLY A 111 20.26 -9.41 -3.79
C GLY A 111 21.27 -8.32 -3.37
N MET A 112 22.01 -8.55 -2.29
CA MET A 112 23.07 -7.63 -1.82
C MET A 112 24.40 -7.79 -2.59
N ASP A 113 24.63 -8.91 -3.27
CA ASP A 113 25.83 -9.12 -4.08
C ASP A 113 25.77 -8.29 -5.37
N SER A 114 26.33 -7.08 -5.30
CA SER A 114 26.36 -6.17 -6.44
C SER A 114 27.26 -6.68 -7.57
N MET A 115 28.34 -7.40 -7.24
CA MET A 115 29.26 -7.94 -8.26
C MET A 115 28.59 -9.03 -9.08
N LEU A 116 27.85 -9.91 -8.41
CA LEU A 116 27.06 -10.95 -9.08
C LEU A 116 26.06 -10.32 -10.08
N VAL A 117 25.37 -9.26 -9.66
CA VAL A 117 24.37 -8.55 -10.52
C VAL A 117 25.05 -7.85 -11.68
N GLU A 118 26.16 -7.12 -11.45
CA GLU A 118 26.89 -6.44 -12.52
C GLU A 118 27.46 -7.44 -13.55
N ASN A 119 28.02 -8.54 -13.11
CA ASN A 119 28.61 -9.58 -13.97
C ASN A 119 27.53 -10.33 -14.79
N ALA A 120 26.32 -10.49 -14.25
CA ALA A 120 25.23 -11.12 -14.98
C ALA A 120 24.72 -10.26 -16.15
N GLY A 121 24.87 -8.92 -16.07
CA GLY A 121 24.49 -7.99 -17.12
C GLY A 121 23.04 -8.17 -17.59
N MET A 122 22.86 -8.39 -18.91
CA MET A 122 21.57 -8.64 -19.57
C MET A 122 21.19 -10.12 -19.64
N GLN A 123 22.13 -11.03 -19.38
CA GLN A 123 21.95 -12.47 -19.58
C GLN A 123 20.65 -13.03 -18.92
N PRO A 124 20.24 -12.62 -17.69
CA PRO A 124 19.02 -13.15 -17.09
C PRO A 124 17.73 -12.76 -17.83
N VAL A 125 17.75 -11.67 -18.62
CA VAL A 125 16.60 -11.14 -19.35
C VAL A 125 16.54 -11.67 -20.80
N GLU A 126 17.66 -12.09 -21.36
CA GLU A 126 17.78 -12.51 -22.77
C GLU A 126 16.77 -13.59 -23.15
N ARG A 127 16.52 -14.57 -22.25
CA ARG A 127 15.52 -15.62 -22.48
C ARG A 127 14.09 -15.09 -22.71
N PHE A 128 13.71 -13.99 -22.04
CA PHE A 128 12.40 -13.37 -22.21
C PHE A 128 12.32 -12.61 -23.52
N LEU A 129 13.37 -11.88 -23.90
CA LEU A 129 13.46 -11.19 -25.17
C LEU A 129 13.51 -12.19 -26.36
N ALA A 130 14.20 -13.33 -26.20
CA ALA A 130 14.21 -14.40 -27.18
C ALA A 130 12.83 -15.01 -27.43
N LYS A 131 12.04 -15.24 -26.38
CA LYS A 131 10.67 -15.71 -26.51
C LYS A 131 9.79 -14.74 -27.32
N ILE A 132 9.92 -13.42 -27.08
CA ILE A 132 9.20 -12.40 -27.85
C ILE A 132 9.66 -12.41 -29.33
N ASN A 133 10.96 -12.50 -29.58
CA ASN A 133 11.49 -12.58 -30.94
C ASN A 133 10.97 -13.80 -31.70
N ALA A 134 10.77 -14.92 -31.02
CA ALA A 134 10.29 -16.18 -31.60
C ALA A 134 8.81 -16.19 -31.98
N ILE A 135 7.98 -15.23 -31.54
CA ILE A 135 6.59 -15.12 -31.95
C ILE A 135 6.55 -14.98 -33.50
N ALA A 136 5.97 -15.94 -34.20
CA ALA A 136 6.00 -15.96 -35.67
C ALA A 136 4.86 -15.13 -36.28
N ASP A 137 3.70 -15.13 -35.65
CA ASP A 137 2.53 -14.38 -36.08
C ASP A 137 1.69 -13.87 -34.91
N LYS A 138 0.65 -13.11 -35.20
CA LYS A 138 -0.22 -12.53 -34.15
C LYS A 138 -1.05 -13.59 -33.40
N ASP A 139 -1.31 -14.71 -34.03
CA ASP A 139 -2.10 -15.82 -33.43
C ASP A 139 -1.33 -16.55 -32.32
N GLU A 140 -0.01 -16.35 -32.22
CA GLU A 140 0.83 -16.90 -31.15
C GLU A 140 1.00 -15.97 -29.94
N ILE A 141 0.51 -14.73 -30.01
CA ILE A 141 0.67 -13.75 -28.93
C ILE A 141 0.10 -14.28 -27.59
N TYR A 142 -1.06 -14.94 -27.63
CA TYR A 142 -1.69 -15.48 -26.43
C TYR A 142 -0.80 -16.45 -25.66
N ARG A 143 -0.01 -17.26 -26.37
CA ARG A 143 0.93 -18.21 -25.75
C ARG A 143 1.98 -17.47 -24.93
N TYR A 144 2.58 -16.44 -25.54
CA TYR A 144 3.53 -15.60 -24.84
C TYR A 144 2.89 -14.91 -23.62
N LEU A 145 1.67 -14.37 -23.76
CA LEU A 145 0.97 -13.72 -22.66
C LEU A 145 0.73 -14.66 -21.49
N ALA A 146 0.26 -15.87 -21.75
CA ALA A 146 0.03 -16.90 -20.72
C ALA A 146 1.36 -17.29 -20.01
N GLU A 147 2.42 -17.57 -20.78
CA GLU A 147 3.73 -17.89 -20.21
C GLU A 147 4.34 -16.73 -19.41
N ASN A 148 4.07 -15.48 -19.83
CA ASN A 148 4.54 -14.29 -19.15
C ASN A 148 3.82 -14.10 -17.80
N VAL A 149 2.52 -14.39 -17.71
CA VAL A 149 1.76 -14.39 -16.43
C VAL A 149 2.39 -15.37 -15.43
N LEU A 150 2.73 -16.59 -15.85
CA LEU A 150 3.32 -17.62 -14.98
C LEU A 150 4.65 -17.21 -14.33
N VAL A 151 5.31 -16.21 -14.86
CA VAL A 151 6.53 -15.63 -14.28
C VAL A 151 6.28 -14.24 -13.66
N GLY A 152 5.02 -13.91 -13.40
CA GLY A 152 4.59 -12.65 -12.79
C GLY A 152 4.74 -11.44 -13.71
N GLY A 153 4.69 -11.63 -15.03
CA GLY A 153 4.70 -10.54 -16.01
C GLY A 153 3.28 -10.15 -16.40
N SER A 154 3.14 -8.90 -16.84
CA SER A 154 1.92 -8.32 -17.40
C SER A 154 2.20 -7.69 -18.75
N ALA A 155 1.27 -7.82 -19.67
CA ALA A 155 1.25 -7.10 -20.93
C ALA A 155 -0.17 -7.13 -21.51
N PHE A 156 -0.64 -6.07 -22.09
CA PHE A 156 -2.02 -5.83 -22.52
C PHE A 156 -3.04 -5.83 -21.38
N PHE A 157 -3.14 -6.89 -20.59
CA PHE A 157 -4.07 -7.04 -19.47
C PHE A 157 -3.42 -7.84 -18.34
N ASP A 158 -3.98 -7.74 -17.14
CA ASP A 158 -3.62 -8.55 -15.99
C ASP A 158 -4.61 -9.71 -15.82
N PHE A 159 -4.08 -10.90 -15.47
CA PHE A 159 -4.87 -12.07 -15.10
C PHE A 159 -4.63 -12.37 -13.63
N GLU A 160 -5.71 -12.45 -12.87
CA GLU A 160 -5.67 -12.63 -11.42
C GLU A 160 -6.70 -13.66 -10.97
N VAL A 161 -6.45 -14.29 -9.83
CA VAL A 161 -7.43 -15.15 -9.15
C VAL A 161 -7.76 -14.49 -7.81
N PHE A 162 -9.04 -14.15 -7.65
CA PHE A 162 -9.52 -13.37 -6.51
C PHE A 162 -10.90 -13.90 -6.06
N PRO A 163 -11.38 -13.64 -4.83
CA PRO A 163 -12.73 -14.01 -4.46
C PRO A 163 -13.77 -13.37 -5.38
N ASP A 164 -14.83 -14.13 -5.73
CA ASP A 164 -15.93 -13.61 -6.54
C ASP A 164 -16.71 -12.55 -5.75
N LEU A 165 -16.84 -11.34 -6.30
CA LEU A 165 -17.52 -10.22 -5.62
C LEU A 165 -18.96 -10.53 -5.23
N LYS A 166 -19.67 -11.39 -5.96
CA LYS A 166 -21.05 -11.80 -5.65
C LYS A 166 -21.15 -13.14 -4.93
N ASN A 167 -20.04 -13.84 -4.78
CA ASN A 167 -19.93 -15.07 -3.99
C ASN A 167 -18.57 -15.14 -3.30
N SER A 168 -18.40 -14.35 -2.25
CA SER A 168 -17.16 -14.19 -1.49
C SER A 168 -16.57 -15.51 -0.93
N LYS A 169 -17.30 -16.61 -1.03
CA LYS A 169 -16.86 -17.95 -0.57
C LYS A 169 -16.10 -18.73 -1.64
N LYS A 170 -16.01 -18.22 -2.89
CA LYS A 170 -15.42 -18.93 -4.03
C LYS A 170 -14.38 -18.05 -4.74
N MET A 171 -13.23 -18.63 -5.07
CA MET A 171 -12.22 -17.98 -5.90
C MET A 171 -12.64 -18.00 -7.38
N ALA A 172 -12.47 -16.88 -8.07
CA ALA A 172 -12.80 -16.68 -9.48
C ALA A 172 -11.62 -16.12 -10.27
N ALA A 173 -11.61 -16.29 -11.60
CA ALA A 173 -10.65 -15.68 -12.50
C ALA A 173 -11.11 -14.28 -12.90
N TYR A 174 -10.16 -13.34 -12.92
CA TYR A 174 -10.36 -11.95 -13.31
C TYR A 174 -9.41 -11.55 -14.44
N VAL A 175 -9.89 -10.64 -15.27
CA VAL A 175 -9.08 -9.93 -16.26
C VAL A 175 -9.32 -8.43 -16.06
N SER A 176 -8.25 -7.69 -15.84
CA SER A 176 -8.27 -6.24 -15.60
C SER A 176 -7.37 -5.49 -16.57
N SER A 177 -7.53 -4.16 -16.64
CA SER A 177 -6.64 -3.32 -17.44
C SER A 177 -5.22 -3.34 -16.89
N GLY A 178 -4.24 -3.49 -17.77
CA GLY A 178 -2.81 -3.51 -17.50
C GLY A 178 -2.02 -2.98 -18.68
N GLY A 179 -0.73 -3.30 -18.74
CA GLY A 179 0.07 -3.13 -19.94
C GLY A 179 0.53 -1.70 -20.29
N VAL A 180 0.21 -0.68 -19.49
CA VAL A 180 0.73 0.69 -19.66
C VAL A 180 1.88 0.96 -18.71
N GLY A 181 2.79 1.86 -19.06
CA GLY A 181 4.00 2.11 -18.29
C GLY A 181 3.97 3.35 -17.40
N LEU A 182 3.10 4.32 -17.68
CA LEU A 182 2.84 5.45 -16.79
C LEU A 182 1.82 5.06 -15.71
N PRO A 183 1.87 5.66 -14.52
CA PRO A 183 1.11 5.19 -13.35
C PRO A 183 -0.41 5.24 -13.49
N GLU A 184 -0.93 6.13 -14.35
CA GLU A 184 -2.36 6.34 -14.51
C GLU A 184 -2.67 6.85 -15.94
N ARG A 185 -3.88 6.55 -16.45
CA ARG A 185 -4.32 6.91 -17.82
C ARG A 185 -4.23 8.40 -18.11
N ASP A 186 -4.45 9.25 -17.14
CA ASP A 186 -4.46 10.69 -17.29
C ASP A 186 -3.11 11.24 -17.76
N TYR A 187 -2.00 10.59 -17.40
CA TYR A 187 -0.68 10.95 -17.93
C TYR A 187 -0.59 10.85 -19.45
N TYR A 188 -1.35 9.93 -20.06
CA TYR A 188 -1.42 9.77 -21.52
C TYR A 188 -2.37 10.75 -22.18
N LEU A 189 -3.48 11.12 -21.50
CA LEU A 189 -4.64 11.76 -22.13
C LEU A 189 -4.72 13.28 -21.88
N LYS A 190 -4.26 13.76 -20.72
CA LYS A 190 -4.29 15.18 -20.39
C LYS A 190 -3.35 15.98 -21.31
N MET A 191 -3.83 17.18 -21.70
CA MET A 191 -3.14 18.03 -22.68
C MET A 191 -2.44 19.24 -22.06
N ASP A 192 -2.38 19.30 -20.71
CA ASP A 192 -1.61 20.31 -20.00
C ASP A 192 -0.10 20.15 -20.23
N GLU A 193 0.67 21.20 -19.96
CA GLU A 193 2.11 21.24 -20.19
C GLU A 193 2.86 20.15 -19.43
N LYS A 194 2.50 19.91 -18.16
CA LYS A 194 3.16 18.91 -17.31
C LYS A 194 2.93 17.49 -17.81
N SER A 195 1.72 17.18 -18.25
CA SER A 195 1.40 15.87 -18.83
C SER A 195 2.14 15.63 -20.14
N ARG A 196 2.31 16.66 -20.98
CA ARG A 196 3.11 16.56 -22.22
C ARG A 196 4.58 16.34 -21.89
N GLU A 197 5.15 17.13 -20.97
CA GLU A 197 6.54 16.95 -20.50
C GLU A 197 6.75 15.51 -19.97
N THR A 198 5.80 15.00 -19.19
CA THR A 198 5.89 13.64 -18.64
C THR A 198 5.93 12.58 -19.74
N ARG A 199 5.10 12.71 -20.79
CA ARG A 199 5.16 11.80 -21.96
C ARG A 199 6.49 11.88 -22.72
N ASP A 200 7.06 13.08 -22.87
CA ASP A 200 8.37 13.24 -23.50
C ASP A 200 9.49 12.60 -22.67
N LYS A 201 9.47 12.79 -21.34
CA LYS A 201 10.41 12.14 -20.42
C LYS A 201 10.24 10.62 -20.43
N TYR A 202 9.01 10.13 -20.47
CA TYR A 202 8.71 8.70 -20.59
C TYR A 202 9.26 8.12 -21.90
N ARG A 203 9.06 8.79 -23.01
CA ARG A 203 9.61 8.37 -24.31
C ARG A 203 11.14 8.29 -24.28
N ILE A 204 11.82 9.25 -23.63
CA ILE A 204 13.27 9.22 -23.43
C ILE A 204 13.66 8.01 -22.55
N HIS A 205 12.94 7.78 -21.46
CA HIS A 205 13.15 6.62 -20.58
C HIS A 205 13.07 5.30 -21.34
N ILE A 206 12.02 5.07 -22.10
CA ILE A 206 11.86 3.85 -22.92
C ILE A 206 13.00 3.74 -23.94
N SER A 207 13.37 4.82 -24.62
CA SER A 207 14.51 4.83 -25.55
C SER A 207 15.81 4.42 -24.86
N ASN A 208 16.07 4.94 -23.65
CA ASN A 208 17.26 4.60 -22.88
C ASN A 208 17.28 3.11 -22.47
N LEU A 209 16.13 2.53 -22.08
CA LEU A 209 16.05 1.10 -21.80
C LEU A 209 16.39 0.23 -23.02
N PHE A 210 15.91 0.60 -24.21
CA PHE A 210 16.26 -0.09 -25.46
C PHE A 210 17.75 0.07 -25.83
N LYS A 211 18.33 1.25 -25.61
CA LYS A 211 19.79 1.47 -25.82
C LYS A 211 20.61 0.60 -24.86
N LEU A 212 20.23 0.55 -23.60
CA LEU A 212 20.88 -0.32 -22.60
C LEU A 212 20.74 -1.81 -22.94
N ALA A 213 19.68 -2.18 -23.66
CA ALA A 213 19.48 -3.53 -24.18
C ALA A 213 20.23 -3.80 -25.50
N GLY A 214 20.99 -2.82 -26.03
CA GLY A 214 21.86 -2.97 -27.19
C GLY A 214 21.29 -2.45 -28.52
N ASP A 215 20.13 -1.79 -28.54
CA ASP A 215 19.59 -1.18 -29.75
C ASP A 215 20.34 0.11 -30.10
N ALA A 216 20.55 0.34 -31.40
CA ALA A 216 21.09 1.61 -31.93
C ALA A 216 20.14 2.77 -31.58
N GLU A 217 20.69 4.00 -31.49
CA GLU A 217 19.98 5.18 -31.01
C GLU A 217 18.69 5.48 -31.79
N ASP A 218 18.75 5.48 -33.13
CA ASP A 218 17.60 5.74 -33.98
C ASP A 218 16.51 4.68 -33.84
N LYS A 219 16.90 3.40 -33.70
CA LYS A 219 15.98 2.30 -33.48
C LYS A 219 15.32 2.40 -32.09
N ALA A 220 16.11 2.70 -31.08
CA ALA A 220 15.59 2.87 -29.71
C ALA A 220 14.58 4.04 -29.62
N ALA A 221 14.87 5.16 -30.28
CA ALA A 221 13.97 6.31 -30.33
C ALA A 221 12.66 6.00 -31.08
N SER A 222 12.75 5.27 -32.22
CA SER A 222 11.57 4.80 -32.96
C SER A 222 10.74 3.82 -32.10
N SER A 223 11.39 2.85 -31.46
CA SER A 223 10.75 1.89 -30.55
C SER A 223 9.98 2.59 -29.42
N ALA A 224 10.59 3.60 -28.79
CA ALA A 224 9.95 4.37 -27.74
C ALA A 224 8.71 5.15 -28.23
N THR A 225 8.75 5.64 -29.45
CA THR A 225 7.59 6.32 -30.08
C THR A 225 6.44 5.34 -30.32
N THR A 226 6.75 4.15 -30.84
CA THR A 226 5.77 3.05 -31.03
C THR A 226 5.13 2.65 -29.71
N VAL A 227 5.93 2.43 -28.65
CA VAL A 227 5.43 2.06 -27.33
C VAL A 227 4.47 3.11 -26.78
N LEU A 228 4.86 4.39 -26.77
CA LEU A 228 4.00 5.48 -26.28
C LEU A 228 2.70 5.58 -27.09
N ALA A 229 2.75 5.42 -28.41
CA ALA A 229 1.57 5.45 -29.27
C ALA A 229 0.60 4.31 -28.95
N LEU A 230 1.11 3.08 -28.80
CA LEU A 230 0.32 1.91 -28.49
C LEU A 230 -0.32 2.03 -27.09
N GLU A 231 0.48 2.38 -26.08
CA GLU A 231 -0.03 2.56 -24.71
C GLU A 231 -1.07 3.68 -24.63
N THR A 232 -0.91 4.77 -25.42
CA THR A 232 -1.91 5.84 -25.51
C THR A 232 -3.24 5.33 -26.08
N GLN A 233 -3.24 4.39 -27.04
CA GLN A 233 -4.48 3.81 -27.55
C GLN A 233 -5.17 2.95 -26.46
N LEU A 234 -4.40 2.16 -25.71
CA LEU A 234 -4.92 1.39 -24.59
C LEU A 234 -5.52 2.30 -23.51
N ALA A 235 -4.79 3.35 -23.12
CA ALA A 235 -5.19 4.28 -22.07
C ALA A 235 -6.53 4.99 -22.35
N LYS A 236 -6.89 5.22 -23.63
CA LYS A 236 -8.18 5.83 -24.02
C LYS A 236 -9.39 5.03 -23.58
N SER A 237 -9.27 3.71 -23.49
CA SER A 237 -10.36 2.80 -23.15
C SER A 237 -10.33 2.32 -21.71
N MET A 238 -9.33 2.71 -20.92
CA MET A 238 -9.30 2.46 -19.48
C MET A 238 -10.37 3.30 -18.77
N LEU A 239 -10.99 2.75 -17.75
CA LEU A 239 -11.83 3.52 -16.83
C LEU A 239 -11.01 4.60 -16.11
N SER A 240 -11.65 5.70 -15.72
CA SER A 240 -11.03 6.68 -14.84
C SER A 240 -10.82 6.10 -13.44
N LYS A 241 -9.94 6.70 -12.66
CA LYS A 241 -9.69 6.27 -11.28
C LYS A 241 -10.93 6.36 -10.40
N GLU A 242 -11.80 7.34 -10.65
CA GLU A 242 -13.10 7.49 -9.98
C GLU A 242 -14.03 6.34 -10.37
N GLU A 243 -14.09 5.97 -11.66
CA GLU A 243 -14.91 4.86 -12.14
C GLU A 243 -14.42 3.51 -11.62
N LYS A 244 -13.09 3.34 -11.46
CA LYS A 244 -12.50 2.12 -10.88
C LYS A 244 -12.83 1.92 -9.40
N ARG A 245 -13.38 2.94 -8.73
CA ARG A 245 -13.88 2.82 -7.36
C ARG A 245 -15.27 2.15 -7.27
N ASP A 246 -15.99 1.99 -8.37
CA ASP A 246 -17.31 1.37 -8.37
C ASP A 246 -17.20 -0.15 -8.62
N PRO A 247 -17.33 -1.01 -7.59
CA PRO A 247 -17.20 -2.46 -7.77
C PRO A 247 -18.31 -3.05 -8.65
N VAL A 248 -19.45 -2.37 -8.81
CA VAL A 248 -20.53 -2.82 -9.72
C VAL A 248 -20.09 -2.65 -11.16
N LYS A 249 -19.41 -1.55 -11.52
CA LYS A 249 -18.85 -1.36 -12.87
C LYS A 249 -17.78 -2.39 -13.21
N LEU A 250 -17.00 -2.81 -12.21
CA LEU A 250 -15.90 -3.76 -12.39
C LEU A 250 -16.35 -5.22 -12.44
N TYR A 251 -17.60 -5.52 -12.12
CA TYR A 251 -18.10 -6.91 -12.08
C TYR A 251 -18.83 -7.29 -13.36
N ASN A 252 -18.11 -7.73 -14.38
CA ASN A 252 -18.65 -8.13 -15.68
C ASN A 252 -18.28 -9.60 -16.00
N PRO A 253 -18.99 -10.62 -15.44
CA PRO A 253 -18.71 -12.02 -15.75
C PRO A 253 -19.02 -12.31 -17.22
N LYS A 254 -18.09 -13.00 -17.90
CA LYS A 254 -18.17 -13.39 -19.31
C LYS A 254 -17.82 -14.84 -19.46
N VAL A 255 -18.66 -15.59 -20.18
CA VAL A 255 -18.31 -16.95 -20.59
C VAL A 255 -17.29 -16.93 -21.74
N ILE A 256 -16.55 -18.02 -21.92
CA ILE A 256 -15.46 -18.09 -22.92
C ILE A 256 -15.93 -17.72 -24.33
N THR A 257 -17.15 -18.09 -24.72
CA THR A 257 -17.69 -17.73 -26.04
C THR A 257 -17.94 -16.24 -26.21
N GLU A 258 -18.31 -15.52 -25.17
CA GLU A 258 -18.42 -14.06 -25.20
C GLU A 258 -17.04 -13.39 -25.22
N LEU A 259 -16.07 -13.93 -24.47
CA LEU A 259 -14.69 -13.44 -24.47
C LEU A 259 -14.04 -13.56 -25.85
N ASN A 260 -14.30 -14.64 -26.59
CA ASN A 260 -13.83 -14.78 -27.97
C ASN A 260 -14.39 -13.69 -28.91
N ASN A 261 -15.55 -13.10 -28.60
CA ASN A 261 -16.11 -11.99 -29.37
C ASN A 261 -15.51 -10.63 -28.96
N ILE A 262 -14.92 -10.53 -27.76
CA ILE A 262 -14.32 -9.28 -27.22
C ILE A 262 -12.84 -9.21 -27.58
N ALA A 263 -12.10 -10.31 -27.38
CA ALA A 263 -10.66 -10.42 -27.59
C ALA A 263 -10.31 -11.80 -28.13
N GLN A 264 -10.45 -11.96 -29.45
CA GLN A 264 -10.22 -13.23 -30.15
C GLN A 264 -8.74 -13.61 -30.15
N PHE A 265 -7.83 -12.64 -30.21
CA PHE A 265 -6.38 -12.86 -30.23
C PHE A 265 -5.85 -13.61 -29.02
N VAL A 266 -6.63 -13.69 -27.91
CA VAL A 266 -6.21 -14.37 -26.68
C VAL A 266 -6.37 -15.88 -26.76
N HIS A 267 -7.21 -16.44 -27.65
CA HIS A 267 -7.49 -17.89 -27.70
C HIS A 267 -7.75 -18.46 -26.30
N TRP A 268 -8.79 -17.97 -25.63
CA TRP A 268 -9.02 -18.11 -24.18
C TRP A 268 -8.92 -19.53 -23.64
N LYS A 269 -9.37 -20.55 -24.39
CA LYS A 269 -9.25 -21.94 -23.92
C LYS A 269 -7.82 -22.42 -23.83
N GLU A 270 -7.02 -22.11 -24.84
CA GLU A 270 -5.61 -22.42 -24.92
C GLU A 270 -4.80 -21.62 -23.89
N TYR A 271 -5.13 -20.32 -23.74
CA TYR A 271 -4.55 -19.43 -22.75
C TYR A 271 -4.75 -19.99 -21.33
N LEU A 272 -5.98 -20.32 -20.93
CA LEU A 272 -6.30 -20.91 -19.63
C LEU A 272 -5.66 -22.29 -19.44
N SER A 273 -5.54 -23.08 -20.50
CA SER A 273 -4.85 -24.38 -20.46
C SER A 273 -3.37 -24.23 -20.13
N ILE A 274 -2.67 -23.24 -20.71
CA ILE A 274 -1.26 -22.95 -20.41
C ILE A 274 -1.11 -22.49 -18.94
N LEU A 275 -2.02 -21.65 -18.46
CA LEU A 275 -2.04 -21.21 -17.07
C LEU A 275 -2.40 -22.33 -16.08
N GLN A 276 -2.94 -23.46 -16.54
CA GLN A 276 -3.56 -24.49 -15.70
C GLN A 276 -4.67 -23.92 -14.81
N ALA A 277 -5.42 -22.95 -15.35
CA ALA A 277 -6.48 -22.20 -14.69
C ALA A 277 -7.84 -22.49 -15.35
N PRO A 278 -8.42 -23.70 -15.22
CA PRO A 278 -9.68 -24.03 -15.89
C PRO A 278 -10.81 -23.16 -15.35
N ALA A 279 -11.43 -22.37 -16.24
CA ALA A 279 -12.58 -21.54 -15.94
C ALA A 279 -13.53 -21.49 -17.13
N ASP A 280 -14.83 -21.61 -16.89
CA ASP A 280 -15.87 -21.41 -17.91
C ASP A 280 -16.30 -19.94 -18.00
N THR A 281 -16.04 -19.19 -16.96
CA THR A 281 -16.39 -17.76 -16.80
C THR A 281 -15.21 -17.00 -16.22
N ILE A 282 -14.93 -15.82 -16.78
CA ILE A 282 -13.95 -14.87 -16.28
C ILE A 282 -14.66 -13.54 -15.99
N ILE A 283 -14.34 -12.90 -14.88
CA ILE A 283 -14.84 -11.57 -14.55
C ILE A 283 -13.92 -10.56 -15.24
N VAL A 284 -14.47 -9.77 -16.16
CA VAL A 284 -13.72 -8.75 -16.90
C VAL A 284 -14.00 -7.40 -16.24
N SER A 285 -12.98 -6.79 -15.62
CA SER A 285 -13.17 -5.51 -14.94
C SER A 285 -13.51 -4.38 -15.91
N GLU A 286 -12.89 -4.36 -17.09
CA GLU A 286 -13.05 -3.32 -18.10
C GLU A 286 -13.25 -3.93 -19.51
N PRO A 287 -14.49 -4.34 -19.89
CA PRO A 287 -14.73 -4.99 -21.18
C PRO A 287 -14.32 -4.15 -22.40
N GLU A 288 -14.54 -2.83 -22.37
CA GLU A 288 -14.13 -1.92 -23.46
C GLU A 288 -12.61 -1.80 -23.59
N TYR A 289 -11.88 -1.88 -22.47
CA TYR A 289 -10.43 -1.95 -22.50
C TYR A 289 -9.93 -3.25 -23.13
N LEU A 290 -10.51 -4.37 -22.78
CA LEU A 290 -10.15 -5.67 -23.36
C LEU A 290 -10.41 -5.69 -24.89
N LYS A 291 -11.51 -5.07 -25.34
CA LYS A 291 -11.80 -4.86 -26.76
C LYS A 291 -10.79 -3.91 -27.42
N ALA A 292 -10.29 -2.91 -26.69
CA ALA A 292 -9.24 -2.04 -27.22
C ALA A 292 -7.93 -2.81 -27.42
N CYS A 293 -7.61 -3.79 -26.57
CA CYS A 293 -6.47 -4.69 -26.78
C CYS A 293 -6.58 -5.45 -28.13
N GLU A 294 -7.75 -6.02 -28.44
CA GLU A 294 -8.03 -6.64 -29.74
C GLU A 294 -7.77 -5.68 -30.90
N ASN A 295 -8.33 -4.47 -30.82
CA ASN A 295 -8.16 -3.45 -31.86
C ASN A 295 -6.68 -3.06 -32.06
N VAL A 296 -5.92 -2.94 -30.97
CA VAL A 296 -4.48 -2.64 -31.01
C VAL A 296 -3.71 -3.78 -31.68
N VAL A 297 -3.99 -5.04 -31.31
CA VAL A 297 -3.33 -6.19 -31.93
C VAL A 297 -3.61 -6.25 -33.43
N HIS A 298 -4.81 -5.89 -33.88
CA HIS A 298 -5.13 -5.83 -35.31
C HIS A 298 -4.46 -4.65 -36.01
N ALA A 299 -4.46 -3.47 -35.42
CA ALA A 299 -4.01 -2.22 -36.07
C ALA A 299 -2.49 -2.12 -36.22
N TYR A 300 -1.73 -2.63 -35.24
CA TYR A 300 -0.27 -2.53 -35.23
C TYR A 300 0.38 -3.74 -35.91
N SER A 301 1.58 -3.56 -36.49
CA SER A 301 2.37 -4.67 -37.04
C SER A 301 2.82 -5.65 -35.93
N LEU A 302 3.16 -6.88 -36.29
CA LEU A 302 3.75 -7.81 -35.34
C LEU A 302 5.03 -7.28 -34.70
N ASP A 303 5.85 -6.57 -35.45
CA ASP A 303 7.08 -5.97 -34.95
C ASP A 303 6.82 -4.84 -33.93
N ASP A 304 5.77 -4.02 -34.13
CA ASP A 304 5.34 -3.01 -33.18
C ASP A 304 4.88 -3.67 -31.85
N ILE A 305 4.11 -4.76 -31.95
CA ILE A 305 3.64 -5.53 -30.80
C ILE A 305 4.84 -6.13 -30.05
N LYS A 306 5.78 -6.76 -30.78
CA LYS A 306 7.04 -7.26 -30.17
C LYS A 306 7.82 -6.14 -29.47
N THR A 307 7.87 -4.97 -30.05
CA THR A 307 8.52 -3.79 -29.47
C THR A 307 7.86 -3.39 -28.15
N TYR A 308 6.53 -3.34 -28.12
CA TYR A 308 5.77 -3.08 -26.91
C TYR A 308 6.01 -4.16 -25.82
N LEU A 309 5.97 -5.44 -26.17
CA LEU A 309 6.23 -6.55 -25.25
C LEU A 309 7.66 -6.49 -24.67
N LYS A 310 8.65 -6.16 -25.51
CA LYS A 310 10.04 -5.96 -25.03
C LYS A 310 10.15 -4.79 -24.06
N ALA A 311 9.48 -3.67 -24.35
CA ALA A 311 9.46 -2.53 -23.41
C ALA A 311 8.86 -2.92 -22.06
N ALA A 312 7.79 -3.71 -22.02
CA ALA A 312 7.20 -4.22 -20.79
C ALA A 312 8.20 -5.09 -19.98
N VAL A 313 8.93 -5.99 -20.66
CA VAL A 313 9.98 -6.81 -20.03
C VAL A 313 11.10 -5.93 -19.50
N LEU A 314 11.62 -4.99 -20.28
CA LEU A 314 12.74 -4.12 -19.89
C LEU A 314 12.37 -3.24 -18.69
N ARG A 315 11.20 -2.60 -18.68
CA ARG A 315 10.71 -1.80 -17.55
C ARG A 315 10.63 -2.61 -16.26
N ARG A 316 10.02 -3.80 -16.34
CA ARG A 316 9.88 -4.70 -15.18
C ARG A 316 11.22 -5.17 -14.64
N SER A 317 12.18 -5.46 -15.52
CA SER A 317 13.47 -6.03 -15.16
C SER A 317 14.48 -4.99 -14.66
N ALA A 318 14.40 -3.75 -15.16
CA ALA A 318 15.37 -2.69 -14.91
C ALA A 318 15.78 -2.50 -13.43
N PRO A 319 14.87 -2.54 -12.43
CA PRO A 319 15.25 -2.38 -11.03
C PRO A 319 16.14 -3.49 -10.46
N PHE A 320 16.27 -4.62 -11.16
CA PHE A 320 16.93 -5.85 -10.69
C PHE A 320 18.19 -6.21 -11.49
N LEU A 321 18.54 -5.41 -12.50
CA LEU A 321 19.68 -5.63 -13.39
C LEU A 321 20.90 -4.82 -12.92
N HIS A 322 21.92 -4.74 -13.77
CA HIS A 322 23.14 -3.99 -13.50
C HIS A 322 22.87 -2.48 -13.32
N HIS A 323 23.84 -1.77 -12.76
CA HIS A 323 23.68 -0.39 -12.28
C HIS A 323 23.05 0.57 -13.29
N ALA A 324 23.41 0.50 -14.58
CA ALA A 324 22.89 1.42 -15.58
C ALA A 324 21.35 1.33 -15.75
N PHE A 325 20.78 0.11 -15.73
CA PHE A 325 19.32 -0.08 -15.74
C PHE A 325 18.65 0.40 -14.46
N VAL A 326 19.23 0.11 -13.32
CA VAL A 326 18.73 0.58 -12.02
C VAL A 326 18.73 2.10 -11.95
N GLN A 327 19.78 2.74 -12.46
CA GLN A 327 19.89 4.20 -12.51
C GLN A 327 18.83 4.81 -13.46
N GLU A 328 18.65 4.26 -14.65
CA GLU A 328 17.62 4.73 -15.60
C GLU A 328 16.21 4.60 -15.02
N SER A 329 15.92 3.45 -14.38
CA SER A 329 14.65 3.25 -13.69
C SER A 329 14.43 4.26 -12.55
N PHE A 330 15.47 4.57 -11.78
CA PHE A 330 15.41 5.58 -10.72
C PHE A 330 15.20 6.98 -11.29
N ASP A 331 15.94 7.36 -12.32
CA ASP A 331 15.91 8.72 -12.88
C ASP A 331 14.52 9.09 -13.39
N PHE A 332 13.77 8.14 -13.97
CA PHE A 332 12.41 8.38 -14.41
C PHE A 332 11.38 8.16 -13.27
N ASN A 333 11.30 6.95 -12.73
CA ASN A 333 10.18 6.55 -11.86
C ASN A 333 10.22 7.22 -10.47
N THR A 334 11.40 7.62 -10.00
CA THR A 334 11.58 8.13 -8.63
C THR A 334 12.04 9.59 -8.64
N LYS A 335 13.12 9.89 -9.37
CA LYS A 335 13.65 11.25 -9.41
C LYS A 335 12.71 12.20 -10.14
N TYR A 336 12.29 11.86 -11.37
CA TYR A 336 11.43 12.74 -12.16
C TYR A 336 9.98 12.72 -11.63
N LEU A 337 9.36 11.54 -11.49
CA LEU A 337 7.94 11.47 -11.12
C LEU A 337 7.65 11.84 -9.65
N LYS A 338 8.60 11.63 -8.73
CA LYS A 338 8.40 11.84 -7.28
C LYS A 338 9.31 12.92 -6.67
N GLY A 339 10.18 13.54 -7.46
CA GLY A 339 11.07 14.61 -7.00
C GLY A 339 12.14 14.17 -5.99
N THR A 340 12.54 12.90 -5.99
CA THR A 340 13.49 12.35 -5.02
C THR A 340 14.92 12.51 -5.55
N ASP A 341 15.81 13.18 -4.79
CA ASP A 341 17.15 13.53 -5.26
C ASP A 341 18.13 12.36 -5.32
N LYS A 342 18.00 11.39 -4.40
CA LYS A 342 18.92 10.25 -4.27
C LYS A 342 18.16 8.92 -4.31
N MET A 343 18.81 7.92 -4.89
CA MET A 343 18.32 6.56 -4.86
C MET A 343 18.43 5.98 -3.43
N LEU A 344 17.42 5.23 -3.02
CA LEU A 344 17.50 4.44 -1.78
C LEU A 344 18.75 3.54 -1.80
N PRO A 345 19.44 3.40 -0.66
CA PRO A 345 20.55 2.45 -0.52
C PRO A 345 20.15 1.05 -0.97
N ARG A 346 21.09 0.29 -1.56
CA ARG A 346 20.83 -1.06 -2.08
C ARG A 346 20.15 -1.96 -1.04
N TRP A 347 20.62 -1.92 0.21
CA TRP A 347 20.07 -2.75 1.27
C TRP A 347 18.57 -2.52 1.50
N LYS A 348 18.07 -1.28 1.44
CA LYS A 348 16.64 -0.97 1.57
C LYS A 348 15.84 -1.46 0.36
N ARG A 349 16.38 -1.29 -0.84
CA ARG A 349 15.73 -1.75 -2.07
C ARG A 349 15.60 -3.28 -2.09
N VAL A 350 16.68 -3.99 -1.72
CA VAL A 350 16.69 -5.46 -1.65
C VAL A 350 15.78 -5.94 -0.51
N LEU A 351 15.80 -5.26 0.65
CA LEU A 351 14.95 -5.59 1.78
C LEU A 351 13.46 -5.51 1.40
N ALA A 352 13.06 -4.44 0.72
CA ALA A 352 11.68 -4.25 0.28
C ALA A 352 11.21 -5.35 -0.70
N VAL A 353 12.11 -5.83 -1.57
CA VAL A 353 11.79 -6.94 -2.49
C VAL A 353 11.76 -8.28 -1.75
N THR A 354 12.64 -8.48 -0.77
CA THR A 354 12.62 -9.68 0.09
C THR A 354 11.32 -9.73 0.90
N ASP A 355 10.90 -8.59 1.45
CA ASP A 355 9.65 -8.45 2.18
C ASP A 355 8.43 -8.73 1.30
N LYS A 356 8.41 -8.20 0.07
CA LYS A 356 7.34 -8.48 -0.90
C LYS A 356 7.12 -9.97 -1.16
N TYR A 357 8.20 -10.74 -1.27
CA TYR A 357 8.12 -12.13 -1.72
C TYR A 357 8.21 -13.17 -0.60
N LEU A 358 8.88 -12.85 0.52
CA LEU A 358 9.08 -13.75 1.66
C LEU A 358 8.67 -13.08 2.98
N GLY A 359 7.70 -12.17 2.91
CA GLY A 359 7.37 -11.29 4.02
C GLY A 359 6.86 -12.00 5.26
N GLU A 360 6.10 -13.09 5.15
CA GLU A 360 5.66 -13.84 6.34
C GLU A 360 6.80 -14.64 6.98
N ALA A 361 7.78 -15.14 6.19
CA ALA A 361 8.98 -15.75 6.75
C ALA A 361 9.80 -14.75 7.58
N ILE A 362 9.86 -13.50 7.12
CA ILE A 362 10.46 -12.37 7.86
C ILE A 362 9.58 -12.00 9.05
N GLY A 363 8.27 -11.93 8.84
CA GLY A 363 7.27 -11.54 9.83
C GLY A 363 7.33 -12.40 11.09
N LYS A 364 7.56 -13.70 10.93
CA LYS A 364 7.73 -14.62 12.06
C LYS A 364 8.93 -14.23 12.94
N LEU A 365 10.05 -13.84 12.33
CA LEU A 365 11.22 -13.34 13.06
C LEU A 365 10.98 -11.96 13.69
N TYR A 366 10.24 -11.10 12.99
CA TYR A 366 9.96 -9.75 13.43
C TYR A 366 9.09 -9.73 14.70
N VAL A 367 8.01 -10.51 14.73
CA VAL A 367 7.08 -10.50 15.87
C VAL A 367 7.69 -11.08 17.14
N GLU A 368 8.58 -12.07 17.01
CA GLU A 368 9.33 -12.62 18.14
C GLU A 368 10.22 -11.56 18.84
N GLU A 369 10.69 -10.55 18.10
CA GLU A 369 11.57 -9.50 18.64
C GLU A 369 10.80 -8.21 19.01
N ALA A 370 9.74 -7.83 18.27
CA ALA A 370 9.18 -6.48 18.31
C ALA A 370 7.74 -6.40 18.81
N PHE A 371 7.01 -7.51 19.02
CA PHE A 371 5.57 -7.45 19.34
C PHE A 371 5.18 -8.37 20.49
N PRO A 372 5.12 -7.86 21.74
CA PRO A 372 4.76 -8.65 22.92
C PRO A 372 3.26 -8.99 22.94
N ALA A 373 2.91 -10.13 23.57
CA ALA A 373 1.53 -10.60 23.68
C ALA A 373 0.60 -9.58 24.34
N GLU A 374 1.07 -8.87 25.38
CA GLU A 374 0.29 -7.82 26.07
C GLU A 374 -0.17 -6.70 25.11
N ALA A 375 0.67 -6.32 24.15
CA ALA A 375 0.30 -5.32 23.14
C ALA A 375 -0.87 -5.81 22.26
N LYS A 376 -0.88 -7.10 21.89
CA LYS A 376 -1.97 -7.73 21.13
C LYS A 376 -3.29 -7.74 21.93
N GLU A 377 -3.24 -8.13 23.20
CA GLU A 377 -4.43 -8.20 24.07
C GLU A 377 -5.08 -6.83 24.25
N LYS A 378 -4.32 -5.80 24.58
CA LYS A 378 -4.85 -4.44 24.76
C LYS A 378 -5.39 -3.84 23.44
N ALA A 379 -4.75 -4.13 22.32
CA ALA A 379 -5.25 -3.70 21.02
C ALA A 379 -6.60 -4.36 20.68
N LEU A 380 -6.77 -5.65 20.98
CA LEU A 380 -8.05 -6.36 20.80
C LEU A 380 -9.17 -5.77 21.66
N GLU A 381 -8.88 -5.43 22.93
CA GLU A 381 -9.83 -4.75 23.81
C GLU A 381 -10.28 -3.40 23.25
N MET A 382 -9.33 -2.61 22.74
CA MET A 382 -9.63 -1.32 22.10
C MET A 382 -10.52 -1.49 20.85
N VAL A 383 -10.22 -2.46 19.97
CA VAL A 383 -11.05 -2.77 18.80
C VAL A 383 -12.47 -3.07 19.20
N GLU A 384 -12.69 -3.95 20.20
CA GLU A 384 -14.03 -4.32 20.63
C GLU A 384 -14.77 -3.12 21.22
N ASN A 385 -14.10 -2.29 21.99
CA ASN A 385 -14.70 -1.10 22.58
C ASN A 385 -15.12 -0.06 21.52
N ILE A 386 -14.31 0.12 20.46
CA ILE A 386 -14.64 1.01 19.33
C ILE A 386 -15.80 0.43 18.50
N LYS A 387 -15.85 -0.88 18.26
CA LYS A 387 -16.98 -1.55 17.60
C LYS A 387 -18.29 -1.34 18.36
N LEU A 388 -18.27 -1.48 19.69
CA LEU A 388 -19.44 -1.26 20.55
C LEU A 388 -19.88 0.21 20.50
N ALA A 389 -18.94 1.17 20.52
CA ALA A 389 -19.24 2.59 20.37
C ALA A 389 -19.90 2.90 19.02
N PHE A 390 -19.41 2.28 17.94
CA PHE A 390 -20.00 2.42 16.62
C PHE A 390 -21.40 1.82 16.54
N ALA A 391 -21.63 0.66 17.14
CA ALA A 391 -22.95 0.04 17.23
C ALA A 391 -23.95 0.95 17.95
N ASP A 392 -23.54 1.60 19.05
CA ASP A 392 -24.39 2.54 19.76
C ASP A 392 -24.69 3.79 18.92
N ARG A 393 -23.71 4.29 18.18
CA ARG A 393 -23.88 5.44 17.25
C ARG A 393 -24.85 5.12 16.12
N ILE A 394 -24.75 3.95 15.46
CA ILE A 394 -25.68 3.52 14.39
C ILE A 394 -27.13 3.55 14.89
N LYS A 395 -27.40 3.09 16.11
CA LYS A 395 -28.76 3.12 16.71
C LYS A 395 -29.32 4.55 16.82
N LEU A 396 -28.44 5.54 17.03
CA LEU A 396 -28.82 6.94 17.26
C LEU A 396 -28.93 7.79 15.98
N LEU A 397 -28.54 7.26 14.80
CA LEU A 397 -28.62 8.01 13.56
C LEU A 397 -30.08 8.37 13.24
N ASP A 398 -30.36 9.65 13.05
CA ASP A 398 -31.69 10.20 12.79
C ASP A 398 -32.12 10.14 11.32
N TRP A 399 -31.14 10.03 10.40
CA TRP A 399 -31.37 10.03 8.96
C TRP A 399 -31.61 8.62 8.38
N MET A 400 -31.30 7.56 9.12
CA MET A 400 -31.35 6.17 8.68
C MET A 400 -32.58 5.46 9.27
N SER A 401 -33.28 4.69 8.44
CA SER A 401 -34.43 3.88 8.87
C SER A 401 -34.00 2.70 9.77
N ASP A 402 -34.93 2.18 10.56
CA ASP A 402 -34.65 1.05 11.46
C ASP A 402 -34.26 -0.22 10.69
N SER A 403 -34.79 -0.43 9.47
CA SER A 403 -34.41 -1.55 8.62
C SER A 403 -32.94 -1.49 8.22
N THR A 404 -32.46 -0.32 7.76
CA THR A 404 -31.07 -0.13 7.37
C THR A 404 -30.15 -0.19 8.59
N LYS A 405 -30.53 0.38 9.74
CA LYS A 405 -29.80 0.24 11.01
C LYS A 405 -29.62 -1.20 11.40
N HIS A 406 -30.68 -2.03 11.29
CA HIS A 406 -30.60 -3.45 11.61
C HIS A 406 -29.58 -4.17 10.72
N MET A 407 -29.56 -3.90 9.41
CA MET A 407 -28.60 -4.49 8.48
C MET A 407 -27.18 -4.01 8.75
N ALA A 408 -27.00 -2.71 9.06
CA ALA A 408 -25.68 -2.16 9.43
C ALA A 408 -25.12 -2.81 10.70
N LEU A 409 -25.96 -2.97 11.74
CA LEU A 409 -25.57 -3.63 12.98
C LEU A 409 -25.26 -5.12 12.76
N ALA A 410 -26.03 -5.81 11.91
CA ALA A 410 -25.76 -7.21 11.55
C ALA A 410 -24.41 -7.31 10.82
N LYS A 411 -24.12 -6.42 9.88
CA LYS A 411 -22.81 -6.38 9.21
C LYS A 411 -21.68 -6.11 10.19
N LEU A 412 -21.81 -5.13 11.08
CA LEU A 412 -20.80 -4.82 12.09
C LEU A 412 -20.53 -6.00 13.04
N SER A 413 -21.58 -6.77 13.38
CA SER A 413 -21.44 -7.93 14.27
C SER A 413 -20.65 -9.09 13.64
N THR A 414 -20.56 -9.15 12.32
CA THR A 414 -19.83 -10.19 11.55
C THR A 414 -18.40 -9.78 11.18
N PHE A 415 -17.93 -8.62 11.64
CA PHE A 415 -16.54 -8.20 11.40
C PHE A 415 -15.54 -9.17 12.02
N SER A 416 -14.67 -9.71 11.20
CA SER A 416 -13.47 -10.42 11.65
C SER A 416 -12.35 -9.42 11.99
N VAL A 417 -11.57 -9.76 13.02
CA VAL A 417 -10.50 -8.88 13.52
C VAL A 417 -9.19 -9.66 13.54
N LYS A 418 -8.18 -9.16 12.88
CA LYS A 418 -6.84 -9.72 12.83
C LYS A 418 -5.83 -8.71 13.38
N ILE A 419 -5.12 -9.07 14.45
CA ILE A 419 -4.16 -8.19 15.15
C ILE A 419 -2.79 -8.84 15.22
N GLY A 420 -1.78 -8.09 14.80
CA GLY A 420 -0.37 -8.40 14.94
C GLY A 420 0.18 -9.32 13.86
N TYR A 421 -0.22 -10.58 13.83
CA TYR A 421 0.31 -11.59 12.93
C TYR A 421 -0.66 -12.77 12.73
N PRO A 422 -0.53 -13.54 11.62
CA PRO A 422 -1.39 -14.68 11.32
C PRO A 422 -1.15 -15.85 12.28
N ASP A 423 -2.22 -16.58 12.60
CA ASP A 423 -2.13 -17.81 13.40
C ASP A 423 -1.52 -18.96 12.58
N VAL A 424 -1.72 -18.95 11.26
CA VAL A 424 -1.17 -19.93 10.31
C VAL A 424 -0.23 -19.20 9.35
N TRP A 425 1.04 -19.53 9.40
CA TRP A 425 2.08 -18.92 8.58
C TRP A 425 2.12 -19.53 7.18
N LYS A 426 2.30 -18.70 6.16
CA LYS A 426 2.52 -19.14 4.79
C LYS A 426 3.78 -19.98 4.68
N SER A 427 3.69 -21.12 3.99
CA SER A 427 4.87 -21.95 3.67
C SER A 427 5.46 -21.55 2.32
N TYR A 428 6.78 -21.42 2.28
CA TYR A 428 7.57 -21.20 1.08
C TYR A 428 8.34 -22.46 0.65
N SER A 429 7.90 -23.66 1.06
CA SER A 429 8.59 -24.92 0.78
C SER A 429 8.84 -25.16 -0.72
N GLY A 430 7.88 -24.77 -1.58
CA GLY A 430 7.98 -24.87 -3.04
C GLY A 430 8.83 -23.78 -3.71
N LEU A 431 9.24 -22.73 -2.99
CA LEU A 431 10.07 -21.67 -3.55
C LEU A 431 11.54 -22.11 -3.59
N VAL A 432 12.14 -22.01 -4.77
CA VAL A 432 13.59 -22.27 -4.97
C VAL A 432 14.35 -20.95 -4.99
N ILE A 433 15.33 -20.81 -4.08
CA ILE A 433 16.33 -19.74 -4.11
C ILE A 433 17.60 -20.33 -4.74
N GLU A 434 17.88 -19.88 -5.96
CA GLU A 434 19.06 -20.31 -6.70
C GLU A 434 20.32 -19.67 -6.11
N LYS A 435 21.31 -20.52 -5.75
CA LYS A 435 22.55 -20.11 -5.09
C LYS A 435 23.81 -20.52 -5.86
N SER A 436 23.67 -21.38 -6.88
CA SER A 436 24.84 -21.82 -7.65
C SER A 436 25.43 -20.63 -8.43
N PRO A 437 26.75 -20.44 -8.44
CA PRO A 437 27.38 -19.28 -9.09
C PRO A 437 27.07 -19.14 -10.59
N GLU A 438 26.76 -20.24 -11.26
CA GLU A 438 26.49 -20.29 -12.69
C GLU A 438 25.04 -19.89 -13.04
N GLN A 439 24.12 -20.02 -12.09
CA GLN A 439 22.68 -19.82 -12.32
C GLN A 439 22.09 -18.72 -11.44
N ALA A 440 22.73 -18.43 -10.31
CA ALA A 440 22.28 -17.43 -9.39
C ALA A 440 22.37 -16.04 -10.02
N SER A 441 21.24 -15.33 -9.99
CA SER A 441 21.22 -13.88 -10.16
C SER A 441 20.08 -13.33 -9.30
N TYR A 442 20.20 -12.06 -8.92
CA TYR A 442 19.11 -11.40 -8.17
C TYR A 442 17.81 -11.44 -8.97
N PHE A 443 17.87 -11.14 -10.27
CA PHE A 443 16.70 -11.18 -11.14
C PHE A 443 16.10 -12.59 -11.27
N THR A 444 16.93 -13.63 -11.39
CA THR A 444 16.43 -15.03 -11.42
C THR A 444 15.62 -15.36 -10.18
N ASN A 445 16.12 -15.01 -8.98
CA ASN A 445 15.41 -15.26 -7.73
C ASN A 445 14.12 -14.42 -7.61
N VAL A 446 14.10 -13.18 -8.11
CA VAL A 446 12.87 -12.38 -8.21
C VAL A 446 11.84 -13.06 -9.10
N ILE A 447 12.23 -13.62 -10.24
CA ILE A 447 11.35 -14.37 -11.13
C ILE A 447 10.84 -15.66 -10.49
N ASN A 448 11.71 -16.43 -9.83
CA ASN A 448 11.33 -17.66 -9.12
C ASN A 448 10.28 -17.36 -8.03
N ALA A 449 10.49 -16.30 -7.26
CA ALA A 449 9.58 -15.88 -6.22
C ALA A 449 8.23 -15.37 -6.82
N ALA A 450 8.28 -14.59 -7.88
CA ALA A 450 7.07 -14.13 -8.58
C ALA A 450 6.28 -15.33 -9.15
N SER A 451 6.97 -16.29 -9.78
CA SER A 451 6.34 -17.50 -10.31
C SER A 451 5.69 -18.35 -9.21
N PHE A 452 6.37 -18.51 -8.06
CA PHE A 452 5.80 -19.20 -6.90
C PHE A 452 4.48 -18.57 -6.44
N HIS A 453 4.43 -17.24 -6.31
CA HIS A 453 3.22 -16.54 -5.89
C HIS A 453 2.09 -16.64 -6.92
N VAL A 454 2.40 -16.49 -8.22
CA VAL A 454 1.38 -16.62 -9.27
C VAL A 454 0.80 -18.04 -9.31
N GLN A 455 1.63 -19.07 -9.21
CA GLN A 455 1.18 -20.44 -9.18
C GLN A 455 0.33 -20.73 -7.94
N ASP A 456 0.71 -20.22 -6.77
CA ASP A 456 -0.07 -20.30 -5.53
C ASP A 456 -1.48 -19.71 -5.73
N GLN A 457 -1.58 -18.51 -6.34
CA GLN A 457 -2.86 -17.87 -6.62
C GLN A 457 -3.70 -18.65 -7.65
N ILE A 458 -3.10 -19.08 -8.77
CA ILE A 458 -3.82 -19.85 -9.80
C ILE A 458 -4.38 -21.15 -9.23
N GLN A 459 -3.64 -21.83 -8.36
CA GLN A 459 -4.08 -23.08 -7.72
C GLN A 459 -5.31 -22.91 -6.80
N LYS A 460 -5.64 -21.68 -6.40
CA LYS A 460 -6.84 -21.37 -5.60
C LYS A 460 -8.11 -21.28 -6.46
N LEU A 461 -7.99 -21.14 -7.78
CA LEU A 461 -9.13 -20.98 -8.67
C LEU A 461 -10.17 -22.09 -8.46
N GLY A 462 -11.43 -21.70 -8.30
CA GLY A 462 -12.54 -22.59 -8.06
C GLY A 462 -12.60 -23.23 -6.66
N LYS A 463 -11.60 -23.00 -5.81
CA LYS A 463 -11.60 -23.47 -4.41
C LYS A 463 -12.38 -22.52 -3.49
N PRO A 464 -12.76 -22.99 -2.29
CA PRO A 464 -13.22 -22.11 -1.24
C PRO A 464 -12.17 -21.05 -0.87
N VAL A 465 -12.64 -19.87 -0.51
CA VAL A 465 -11.76 -18.78 -0.03
C VAL A 465 -11.21 -19.12 1.35
N ASP A 466 -9.90 -18.96 1.54
CA ASP A 466 -9.26 -19.11 2.84
C ASP A 466 -9.16 -17.74 3.52
N LYS A 467 -10.04 -17.52 4.49
CA LYS A 467 -10.05 -16.27 5.29
C LYS A 467 -8.93 -16.18 6.32
N SER A 468 -8.07 -17.20 6.48
CA SER A 468 -6.91 -17.11 7.38
C SER A 468 -5.74 -16.31 6.78
N GLU A 469 -5.69 -16.15 5.46
CA GLU A 469 -4.65 -15.41 4.75
C GLU A 469 -4.68 -13.90 5.07
N TRP A 470 -3.51 -13.28 5.04
CA TRP A 470 -3.31 -11.85 5.24
C TRP A 470 -2.79 -11.20 3.95
N ASP A 471 -3.31 -10.02 3.61
CA ASP A 471 -2.85 -9.24 2.45
C ASP A 471 -1.59 -8.41 2.77
N MET A 472 -1.28 -8.21 4.06
CA MET A 472 -0.09 -7.49 4.52
C MET A 472 0.74 -8.36 5.46
N THR A 473 2.06 -8.17 5.41
CA THR A 473 3.01 -8.86 6.29
C THR A 473 3.01 -8.26 7.70
N PRO A 474 3.37 -9.02 8.75
CA PRO A 474 3.36 -8.52 10.13
C PRO A 474 4.22 -7.27 10.38
N GLN A 475 5.30 -7.03 9.64
CA GLN A 475 6.18 -5.87 9.77
C GLN A 475 5.70 -4.64 8.98
N THR A 476 4.59 -4.74 8.25
CA THR A 476 4.02 -3.65 7.45
C THR A 476 3.53 -2.51 8.34
N VAL A 477 3.92 -1.27 8.01
CA VAL A 477 3.40 -0.04 8.66
C VAL A 477 2.17 0.42 7.90
N ASN A 478 1.10 -0.28 8.06
CA ASN A 478 -0.23 0.01 7.52
C ASN A 478 -1.29 -0.89 8.18
N ALA A 479 -2.58 -0.64 7.86
CA ALA A 479 -3.73 -1.46 8.20
C ALA A 479 -4.67 -1.55 6.99
N TYR A 480 -5.69 -2.39 7.02
CA TYR A 480 -6.68 -2.46 5.96
C TYR A 480 -8.00 -3.08 6.41
N TYR A 481 -9.07 -2.69 5.71
CA TYR A 481 -10.34 -3.41 5.67
C TYR A 481 -10.45 -4.21 4.37
N ASN A 482 -10.85 -5.47 4.46
CA ASN A 482 -11.15 -6.32 3.29
C ASN A 482 -12.68 -6.55 3.19
N PRO A 483 -13.36 -5.97 2.18
CA PRO A 483 -14.82 -6.07 2.05
C PRO A 483 -15.32 -7.50 1.78
N LEU A 484 -14.53 -8.32 1.09
CA LEU A 484 -14.89 -9.71 0.75
C LEU A 484 -14.81 -10.66 1.94
N PHE A 485 -13.95 -10.32 2.91
CA PHE A 485 -13.82 -11.08 4.16
C PHE A 485 -14.63 -10.46 5.29
N ASN A 486 -15.07 -9.21 5.11
CA ASN A 486 -15.66 -8.35 6.14
C ASN A 486 -14.76 -8.30 7.37
N GLU A 487 -13.49 -7.96 7.16
CA GLU A 487 -12.45 -8.00 8.19
C GLU A 487 -11.61 -6.75 8.23
N ILE A 488 -11.09 -6.43 9.43
CA ILE A 488 -10.07 -5.43 9.65
C ILE A 488 -8.78 -6.10 10.09
N VAL A 489 -7.64 -5.61 9.59
CA VAL A 489 -6.33 -6.20 9.83
C VAL A 489 -5.31 -5.13 10.23
N PHE A 490 -4.66 -5.35 11.38
CA PHE A 490 -3.62 -4.47 11.93
C PHE A 490 -2.34 -5.26 12.14
N PRO A 491 -1.38 -5.21 11.20
CA PRO A 491 -0.06 -5.82 11.38
C PRO A 491 0.68 -5.30 12.62
N ALA A 492 1.55 -6.11 13.20
CA ALA A 492 2.37 -5.71 14.35
C ALA A 492 3.24 -4.47 14.07
N GLY A 493 3.57 -4.24 12.79
CA GLY A 493 4.39 -3.13 12.34
C GLY A 493 3.78 -1.75 12.53
N ILE A 494 2.44 -1.61 12.47
CA ILE A 494 1.76 -0.34 12.74
C ILE A 494 1.45 -0.18 14.24
N LEU A 495 1.38 -1.28 14.99
CA LEU A 495 1.09 -1.30 16.42
C LEU A 495 2.34 -0.95 17.25
N GLN A 496 2.96 0.18 16.91
CA GLN A 496 4.19 0.74 17.48
C GLN A 496 4.07 2.26 17.63
N PRO A 497 4.85 2.91 18.51
CA PRO A 497 4.88 4.38 18.58
C PRO A 497 5.25 5.02 17.23
N PRO A 498 4.63 6.15 16.86
CA PRO A 498 3.70 6.98 17.64
C PRO A 498 2.23 6.60 17.48
N PHE A 499 1.89 5.52 16.76
CA PHE A 499 0.50 5.11 16.52
C PHE A 499 -0.09 4.42 17.74
N TYR A 500 0.67 3.54 18.37
CA TYR A 500 0.27 2.74 19.51
C TYR A 500 1.44 2.46 20.46
N ASP A 501 1.23 2.69 21.74
CA ASP A 501 2.10 2.18 22.81
C ASP A 501 1.23 1.60 23.91
N TYR A 502 1.25 0.28 24.10
CA TYR A 502 0.44 -0.41 25.12
C TYR A 502 0.75 0.03 26.56
N ARG A 503 1.79 0.86 26.76
CA ARG A 503 2.18 1.45 28.06
C ARG A 503 1.71 2.89 28.21
N ALA A 504 1.28 3.56 27.11
CA ALA A 504 0.78 4.92 27.14
C ALA A 504 -0.63 5.01 27.73
N ASP A 505 -1.08 6.22 28.08
CA ASP A 505 -2.44 6.45 28.48
C ASP A 505 -3.41 6.25 27.31
N GLU A 506 -4.63 5.81 27.63
CA GLU A 506 -5.59 5.41 26.59
C GLU A 506 -6.06 6.59 25.72
N ALA A 507 -6.05 7.83 26.22
CA ALA A 507 -6.41 8.98 25.38
C ALA A 507 -5.43 9.12 24.21
N VAL A 508 -4.15 8.85 24.41
CA VAL A 508 -3.13 8.84 23.35
C VAL A 508 -3.37 7.67 22.40
N ASN A 509 -3.62 6.45 22.91
CA ASN A 509 -3.84 5.27 22.09
C ASN A 509 -5.13 5.37 21.26
N TYR A 510 -6.24 5.84 21.86
CA TYR A 510 -7.49 6.05 21.13
C TYR A 510 -7.40 7.17 20.09
N GLY A 511 -6.63 8.25 20.36
CA GLY A 511 -6.38 9.31 19.38
C GLY A 511 -5.43 8.89 18.25
N GLY A 512 -4.50 7.98 18.54
CA GLY A 512 -3.57 7.39 17.58
C GLY A 512 -4.18 6.20 16.83
N ILE A 513 -3.80 4.99 17.23
CA ILE A 513 -4.25 3.76 16.56
C ILE A 513 -5.77 3.57 16.66
N GLY A 514 -6.42 4.06 17.73
CA GLY A 514 -7.87 3.98 17.87
C GLY A 514 -8.62 4.69 16.75
N ALA A 515 -8.15 5.88 16.35
CA ALA A 515 -8.69 6.57 15.17
C ALA A 515 -8.45 5.75 13.89
N GLY A 516 -7.29 5.08 13.75
CA GLY A 516 -7.01 4.15 12.66
C GLY A 516 -7.92 2.91 12.70
N ILE A 517 -8.18 2.35 13.86
CA ILE A 517 -9.13 1.23 14.04
C ILE A 517 -10.53 1.65 13.59
N GLY A 518 -10.97 2.81 14.03
CA GLY A 518 -12.24 3.38 13.61
C GLY A 518 -12.32 3.63 12.11
N HIS A 519 -11.22 4.10 11.50
CA HIS A 519 -11.07 4.31 10.06
C HIS A 519 -11.28 2.99 9.29
N GLU A 520 -10.58 1.91 9.66
CA GLU A 520 -10.72 0.61 9.00
C GLU A 520 -12.11 -0.01 9.19
N ILE A 521 -12.72 0.10 10.39
CA ILE A 521 -14.09 -0.33 10.59
C ILE A 521 -15.04 0.45 9.68
N THR A 522 -14.81 1.74 9.49
CA THR A 522 -15.66 2.61 8.67
C THR A 522 -15.56 2.29 7.19
N HIS A 523 -14.44 1.74 6.71
CA HIS A 523 -14.36 1.25 5.33
C HIS A 523 -15.41 0.18 5.01
N GLY A 524 -15.92 -0.55 5.97
CA GLY A 524 -17.08 -1.40 5.79
C GLY A 524 -18.38 -0.65 5.48
N PHE A 525 -18.40 0.66 5.68
CA PHE A 525 -19.58 1.52 5.61
C PHE A 525 -19.35 2.81 4.80
N ASP A 526 -18.22 2.92 4.10
CA ASP A 526 -17.91 4.02 3.18
C ASP A 526 -18.63 3.86 1.83
N ASP A 527 -18.29 4.68 0.84
CA ASP A 527 -18.91 4.68 -0.49
C ASP A 527 -18.70 3.38 -1.27
N GLN A 528 -17.66 2.60 -0.95
CA GLN A 528 -17.34 1.29 -1.56
C GLN A 528 -17.79 0.14 -0.67
N GLY A 529 -17.33 0.07 0.57
CA GLY A 529 -17.61 -1.02 1.47
C GLY A 529 -19.11 -1.14 1.81
N SER A 530 -19.85 -0.04 1.79
CA SER A 530 -21.31 -0.04 1.97
C SER A 530 -22.06 -0.83 0.89
N GLN A 531 -21.42 -1.16 -0.24
CA GLN A 531 -22.01 -1.97 -1.31
C GLN A 531 -21.90 -3.49 -1.03
N PHE A 532 -21.15 -3.90 -0.01
CA PHE A 532 -20.98 -5.29 0.39
C PHE A 532 -21.79 -5.61 1.65
N ASP A 533 -22.41 -6.79 1.68
CA ASP A 533 -23.13 -7.28 2.86
C ASP A 533 -22.17 -7.84 3.93
N GLY A 534 -22.70 -8.28 5.08
CA GLY A 534 -21.92 -8.84 6.18
C GLY A 534 -21.26 -10.19 5.88
N GLU A 535 -21.61 -10.87 4.78
CA GLU A 535 -20.94 -12.07 4.30
C GLU A 535 -19.80 -11.76 3.32
N GLY A 536 -19.66 -10.50 2.90
CA GLY A 536 -18.66 -10.03 1.95
C GLY A 536 -19.13 -10.10 0.49
N ASN A 537 -20.42 -10.23 0.22
CA ASN A 537 -20.93 -10.23 -1.13
C ASN A 537 -21.32 -8.83 -1.60
N LEU A 538 -20.98 -8.49 -2.85
CA LEU A 538 -21.46 -7.27 -3.52
C LEU A 538 -22.98 -7.34 -3.68
N LYS A 539 -23.71 -6.77 -2.72
CA LYS A 539 -25.15 -6.86 -2.61
C LYS A 539 -25.71 -5.66 -1.87
N ASN A 540 -26.67 -4.98 -2.50
CA ASN A 540 -27.37 -3.89 -1.83
C ASN A 540 -28.17 -4.38 -0.62
N TRP A 541 -27.92 -3.79 0.54
CA TRP A 541 -28.62 -4.06 1.80
C TRP A 541 -29.32 -2.81 2.35
N TRP A 542 -29.24 -1.68 1.64
CA TRP A 542 -29.84 -0.40 2.02
C TRP A 542 -31.31 -0.32 1.63
N ALA A 543 -32.11 0.37 2.44
CA ALA A 543 -33.34 0.99 1.93
C ALA A 543 -32.97 2.11 0.94
N GLU A 544 -33.70 2.20 -0.17
CA GLU A 544 -33.36 3.13 -1.27
C GLU A 544 -33.26 4.59 -0.81
N SER A 545 -34.24 5.06 -0.01
CA SER A 545 -34.24 6.42 0.54
C SER A 545 -33.05 6.72 1.45
N ASP A 546 -32.51 5.71 2.16
CA ASP A 546 -31.36 5.88 3.05
C ASP A 546 -30.05 5.92 2.24
N LEU A 547 -29.96 5.09 1.19
CA LEU A 547 -28.85 5.13 0.26
C LEU A 547 -28.75 6.49 -0.46
N GLU A 548 -29.88 7.08 -0.85
CA GLU A 548 -29.92 8.44 -1.43
C GLU A 548 -29.39 9.49 -0.43
N LYS A 549 -29.84 9.42 0.83
CA LYS A 549 -29.35 10.34 1.88
C LYS A 549 -27.85 10.15 2.15
N PHE A 550 -27.39 8.90 2.19
CA PHE A 550 -25.96 8.59 2.34
C PHE A 550 -25.13 9.21 1.20
N ARG A 551 -25.57 9.00 -0.05
CA ARG A 551 -24.91 9.59 -1.24
C ARG A 551 -24.91 11.12 -1.21
N ALA A 552 -26.02 11.75 -0.78
CA ALA A 552 -26.09 13.21 -0.66
C ALA A 552 -25.09 13.74 0.39
N LYS A 553 -24.94 13.05 1.53
CA LYS A 553 -23.96 13.40 2.57
C LYS A 553 -22.54 13.18 2.07
N GLY A 554 -22.28 12.07 1.36
CA GLY A 554 -21.00 11.78 0.72
C GLY A 554 -20.62 12.86 -0.29
N LYS A 555 -21.56 13.27 -1.15
CA LYS A 555 -21.33 14.37 -2.09
C LYS A 555 -20.97 15.68 -1.40
N ALA A 556 -21.69 16.06 -0.36
CA ALA A 556 -21.37 17.29 0.40
C ALA A 556 -19.95 17.22 0.99
N TYR A 557 -19.50 16.04 1.41
CA TYR A 557 -18.15 15.85 1.93
C TYR A 557 -17.09 15.86 0.82
N ALA A 558 -17.37 15.25 -0.32
CA ALA A 558 -16.52 15.33 -1.50
C ALA A 558 -16.37 16.78 -2.00
N ASP A 559 -17.45 17.56 -2.02
CA ASP A 559 -17.42 18.98 -2.39
C ASP A 559 -16.57 19.81 -1.42
N GLN A 560 -16.63 19.52 -0.09
CA GLN A 560 -15.73 20.14 0.90
C GLN A 560 -14.27 19.90 0.55
N PHE A 561 -13.88 18.64 0.29
CA PHE A 561 -12.48 18.29 0.00
C PHE A 561 -12.01 18.81 -1.37
N SER A 562 -12.92 18.88 -2.36
CA SER A 562 -12.61 19.44 -3.68
C SER A 562 -12.29 20.95 -3.64
N ALA A 563 -12.65 21.65 -2.57
CA ALA A 563 -12.28 23.05 -2.36
C ALA A 563 -10.88 23.26 -1.79
N TYR A 564 -10.20 22.19 -1.35
CA TYR A 564 -8.85 22.30 -0.78
C TYR A 564 -7.79 22.34 -1.88
N GLU A 565 -6.89 23.34 -1.79
CA GLU A 565 -5.82 23.63 -2.74
C GLU A 565 -4.44 23.40 -2.08
N PRO A 566 -3.87 22.18 -2.12
CA PRO A 566 -2.59 21.86 -1.51
C PRO A 566 -1.39 22.50 -2.21
N LEU A 567 -1.48 22.80 -3.49
CA LEU A 567 -0.49 23.51 -4.29
C LEU A 567 -1.20 24.49 -5.24
N PRO A 568 -0.58 25.61 -5.62
CA PRO A 568 -1.19 26.58 -6.52
C PRO A 568 -1.79 25.96 -7.79
N GLY A 569 -3.09 26.12 -7.98
CA GLY A 569 -3.84 25.56 -9.12
C GLY A 569 -4.06 24.04 -9.08
N VAL A 570 -3.74 23.36 -7.98
CA VAL A 570 -3.92 21.91 -7.82
C VAL A 570 -4.88 21.64 -6.66
N PHE A 571 -6.01 21.07 -6.96
CA PHE A 571 -7.07 20.78 -5.98
C PHE A 571 -7.12 19.30 -5.63
N VAL A 572 -7.57 19.02 -4.40
CA VAL A 572 -7.89 17.64 -3.98
C VAL A 572 -9.06 17.14 -4.83
N GLN A 573 -9.04 15.87 -5.20
CA GLN A 573 -10.13 15.25 -5.96
C GLN A 573 -11.08 14.58 -4.97
N GLY A 574 -12.05 15.36 -4.47
CA GLY A 574 -12.92 14.95 -3.36
C GLY A 574 -13.71 13.67 -3.62
N GLU A 575 -14.16 13.41 -4.86
CA GLU A 575 -14.84 12.16 -5.22
C GLU A 575 -13.89 10.97 -5.19
N PHE A 576 -12.64 11.15 -5.67
CA PHE A 576 -11.63 10.10 -5.63
C PHE A 576 -11.19 9.77 -4.20
N THR A 577 -11.14 10.77 -3.31
CA THR A 577 -10.70 10.60 -1.92
C THR A 577 -11.86 10.37 -0.93
N LEU A 578 -13.11 10.22 -1.41
CA LEU A 578 -14.30 10.20 -0.56
C LEU A 578 -14.27 9.10 0.50
N GLY A 579 -13.97 7.86 0.13
CA GLY A 579 -13.94 6.74 1.07
C GLY A 579 -12.96 6.96 2.21
N GLU A 580 -11.75 7.40 1.87
CA GLU A 580 -10.70 7.73 2.85
C GLU A 580 -11.12 8.88 3.77
N ASN A 581 -11.75 9.90 3.20
CA ASN A 581 -12.22 11.04 4.00
C ASN A 581 -13.38 10.64 4.93
N ILE A 582 -14.29 9.75 4.49
CA ILE A 582 -15.34 9.17 5.35
C ILE A 582 -14.70 8.36 6.47
N GLY A 583 -13.70 7.52 6.14
CA GLY A 583 -12.92 6.74 7.11
C GLY A 583 -12.30 7.62 8.18
N ASP A 584 -11.67 8.74 7.80
CA ASP A 584 -11.04 9.67 8.74
C ASP A 584 -12.05 10.36 9.67
N LEU A 585 -13.17 10.85 9.15
CA LEU A 585 -14.18 11.54 9.96
C LEU A 585 -14.89 10.58 10.92
N ALA A 586 -15.37 9.47 10.40
CA ALA A 586 -16.07 8.49 11.20
C ALA A 586 -15.12 7.75 12.16
N GLY A 587 -13.90 7.45 11.70
CA GLY A 587 -12.87 6.83 12.53
C GLY A 587 -12.51 7.68 13.74
N LEU A 588 -12.27 8.98 13.54
CA LEU A 588 -12.09 9.95 14.63
C LEU A 588 -13.27 9.95 15.59
N THR A 589 -14.50 9.96 15.04
CA THR A 589 -15.75 10.05 15.80
C THR A 589 -15.95 8.83 16.67
N ILE A 590 -15.86 7.62 16.11
CA ILE A 590 -16.10 6.38 16.88
C ILE A 590 -14.97 6.04 17.83
N ALA A 591 -13.74 6.46 17.53
CA ALA A 591 -12.62 6.33 18.48
C ALA A 591 -12.80 7.24 19.70
N PHE A 592 -13.27 8.48 19.48
CA PHE A 592 -13.59 9.38 20.59
C PHE A 592 -14.73 8.84 21.47
N ASP A 593 -15.80 8.33 20.87
CA ASP A 593 -16.89 7.68 21.60
C ASP A 593 -16.39 6.43 22.36
N GLY A 594 -15.49 5.66 21.74
CA GLY A 594 -14.81 4.53 22.36
C GLY A 594 -14.01 4.94 23.60
N LEU A 595 -13.26 6.05 23.51
CA LEU A 595 -12.55 6.62 24.65
C LEU A 595 -13.49 7.05 25.77
N GLN A 596 -14.61 7.73 25.44
CA GLN A 596 -15.61 8.11 26.46
C GLN A 596 -16.27 6.89 27.11
N ARG A 597 -16.45 5.80 26.35
CA ARG A 597 -16.92 4.52 26.87
C ARG A 597 -15.89 3.89 27.81
N TYR A 598 -14.61 3.90 27.44
CA TYR A 598 -13.51 3.43 28.29
C TYR A 598 -13.47 4.21 29.62
N PHE A 599 -13.60 5.54 29.59
CA PHE A 599 -13.65 6.35 30.82
C PHE A 599 -14.83 6.04 31.74
N LYS A 600 -15.98 5.67 31.20
CA LYS A 600 -17.13 5.24 32.00
C LYS A 600 -16.87 3.92 32.74
N GLN A 601 -16.02 3.06 32.16
CA GLN A 601 -15.70 1.73 32.75
C GLN A 601 -14.54 1.80 33.76
N HIS A 602 -13.50 2.58 33.44
CA HIS A 602 -12.22 2.60 34.14
C HIS A 602 -11.94 3.88 34.93
N GLY A 603 -12.78 4.89 34.77
CA GLY A 603 -12.57 6.22 35.32
C GLY A 603 -11.82 7.14 34.35
N ARG A 604 -12.11 8.44 34.45
CA ARG A 604 -11.46 9.47 33.65
C ARG A 604 -10.13 9.85 34.28
N PRO A 605 -8.98 9.81 33.57
CA PRO A 605 -7.69 10.22 34.12
C PRO A 605 -7.58 11.73 34.31
N ASP A 606 -6.68 12.15 35.19
CA ASP A 606 -6.30 13.53 35.37
C ASP A 606 -5.51 14.08 34.17
N LYS A 607 -5.23 15.38 34.21
CA LYS A 607 -4.33 16.03 33.25
C LYS A 607 -2.92 15.44 33.35
N ILE A 608 -2.31 15.18 32.19
CA ILE A 608 -0.92 14.82 32.04
C ILE A 608 -0.26 15.95 31.24
N ASP A 609 0.86 16.47 31.69
CA ASP A 609 1.56 17.64 31.08
C ASP A 609 0.63 18.87 30.89
N ASN A 610 -0.27 19.10 31.81
CA ASN A 610 -1.36 20.09 31.77
C ASN A 610 -2.40 19.89 30.67
N LEU A 611 -2.35 18.80 29.91
CA LEU A 611 -3.32 18.46 28.85
C LEU A 611 -4.43 17.58 29.42
N THR A 612 -5.68 17.91 29.08
CA THR A 612 -6.86 17.05 29.35
C THR A 612 -6.77 15.76 28.53
N PRO A 613 -7.47 14.71 28.88
CA PRO A 613 -7.53 13.50 28.05
C PRO A 613 -8.01 13.77 26.61
N GLU A 614 -8.96 14.67 26.42
CA GLU A 614 -9.46 15.04 25.10
C GLU A 614 -8.41 15.80 24.29
N GLU A 615 -7.69 16.74 24.91
CA GLU A 615 -6.56 17.42 24.23
C GLU A 615 -5.50 16.39 23.80
N ARG A 616 -5.15 15.42 24.67
CA ARG A 616 -4.19 14.36 24.30
C ARG A 616 -4.70 13.47 23.17
N PHE A 617 -6.00 13.14 23.15
CA PHE A 617 -6.64 12.39 22.07
C PHE A 617 -6.47 13.11 20.71
N PHE A 618 -6.88 14.38 20.64
CA PHE A 618 -6.77 15.15 19.40
C PHE A 618 -5.31 15.39 18.99
N MET A 619 -4.42 15.63 19.94
CA MET A 619 -2.99 15.81 19.64
C MET A 619 -2.34 14.53 19.12
N SER A 620 -2.72 13.36 19.65
CA SER A 620 -2.29 12.07 19.12
C SER A 620 -2.81 11.85 17.70
N PHE A 621 -4.10 12.13 17.44
CA PHE A 621 -4.67 12.11 16.10
C PHE A 621 -3.89 13.01 15.12
N GLY A 622 -3.58 14.23 15.52
CA GLY A 622 -2.74 15.14 14.73
C GLY A 622 -1.32 14.61 14.48
N THR A 623 -0.76 13.88 15.45
CA THR A 623 0.61 13.36 15.38
C THR A 623 0.78 12.22 14.38
N ILE A 624 -0.17 11.28 14.32
CA ILE A 624 -0.06 10.11 13.43
C ILE A 624 -0.04 10.48 11.94
N TRP A 625 -0.69 11.58 11.56
CA TRP A 625 -0.73 12.08 10.18
C TRP A 625 0.37 13.08 9.85
N ARG A 626 1.26 13.45 10.80
CA ARG A 626 2.31 14.44 10.51
C ARG A 626 3.16 13.96 9.31
N THR A 627 3.24 14.82 8.31
CA THR A 627 3.98 14.53 7.08
C THR A 627 4.43 15.84 6.42
N LYS A 628 5.65 15.83 5.88
CA LYS A 628 6.21 16.85 4.99
C LYS A 628 6.47 16.19 3.64
N SER A 629 5.99 16.78 2.56
CA SER A 629 6.08 16.21 1.20
C SER A 629 6.79 17.19 0.26
N ARG A 630 7.49 16.67 -0.76
CA ARG A 630 7.96 17.44 -1.90
C ARG A 630 6.78 17.71 -2.84
N ASP A 631 6.83 18.81 -3.60
CA ASP A 631 5.73 19.20 -4.49
C ASP A 631 5.42 18.14 -5.55
N GLU A 632 6.45 17.52 -6.15
CA GLU A 632 6.28 16.47 -7.15
C GLU A 632 5.60 15.22 -6.54
N THR A 633 6.01 14.84 -5.33
CA THR A 633 5.40 13.74 -4.59
C THR A 633 3.93 14.04 -4.29
N LEU A 634 3.63 15.27 -3.86
CA LEU A 634 2.27 15.70 -3.56
C LEU A 634 1.40 15.73 -4.83
N ARG A 635 1.91 16.21 -5.96
CA ARG A 635 1.22 16.15 -7.26
C ARG A 635 0.92 14.71 -7.69
N SER A 636 1.91 13.83 -7.54
CA SER A 636 1.73 12.41 -7.84
C SER A 636 0.66 11.79 -6.93
N GLN A 637 0.68 12.11 -5.63
CA GLN A 637 -0.33 11.64 -4.66
C GLN A 637 -1.74 12.04 -5.10
N ILE A 638 -1.98 13.30 -5.43
CA ILE A 638 -3.31 13.79 -5.85
C ILE A 638 -3.82 13.06 -7.09
N LEU A 639 -2.92 12.64 -7.98
CA LEU A 639 -3.30 11.93 -9.20
C LEU A 639 -3.57 10.44 -9.01
N THR A 640 -2.88 9.79 -8.07
CA THR A 640 -2.79 8.32 -8.01
C THR A 640 -3.15 7.69 -6.68
N ASP A 641 -3.27 8.48 -5.60
CA ASP A 641 -3.50 7.99 -4.24
C ASP A 641 -4.88 8.46 -3.75
N PRO A 642 -5.78 7.56 -3.30
CA PRO A 642 -7.11 7.94 -2.80
C PRO A 642 -7.07 8.69 -1.46
N HIS A 643 -5.91 8.79 -0.81
CA HIS A 643 -5.77 9.53 0.45
C HIS A 643 -5.54 11.01 0.20
N SER A 644 -6.31 11.84 0.87
CA SER A 644 -6.09 13.29 0.89
C SER A 644 -4.72 13.65 1.48
N PRO A 645 -4.11 14.81 1.13
CA PRO A 645 -2.90 15.29 1.79
C PRO A 645 -3.08 15.42 3.30
N ALA A 646 -2.02 15.13 4.06
CA ALA A 646 -2.04 14.97 5.52
C ALA A 646 -2.71 16.13 6.28
N VAL A 647 -2.48 17.39 5.85
CA VAL A 647 -3.12 18.57 6.46
C VAL A 647 -4.64 18.47 6.41
N TYR A 648 -5.21 17.95 5.33
CA TYR A 648 -6.66 17.83 5.15
C TYR A 648 -7.23 16.59 5.82
N ARG A 649 -6.43 15.53 6.03
CA ARG A 649 -6.82 14.37 6.84
C ARG A 649 -7.00 14.72 8.32
N ILE A 650 -6.44 15.84 8.78
CA ILE A 650 -6.60 16.37 10.13
C ILE A 650 -7.64 17.48 10.13
N ASN A 651 -7.40 18.59 9.43
CA ASN A 651 -8.21 19.77 9.51
C ASN A 651 -9.63 19.58 8.91
N GLY A 652 -9.75 18.72 7.88
CA GLY A 652 -11.02 18.39 7.24
C GLY A 652 -12.03 17.72 8.19
N PRO A 653 -11.70 16.56 8.79
CA PRO A 653 -12.55 15.91 9.79
C PRO A 653 -12.83 16.80 11.01
N LEU A 654 -11.81 17.44 11.58
CA LEU A 654 -11.95 18.27 12.79
C LEU A 654 -12.91 19.44 12.59
N SER A 655 -12.97 20.03 11.39
CA SER A 655 -13.91 21.09 11.07
C SER A 655 -15.39 20.66 11.07
N ASN A 656 -15.67 19.36 11.14
CA ASN A 656 -17.02 18.79 11.21
C ASN A 656 -17.34 18.17 12.59
N PHE A 657 -16.38 18.14 13.54
CA PHE A 657 -16.48 17.35 14.75
C PHE A 657 -16.69 18.19 16.02
N GLU A 658 -17.91 18.15 16.57
CA GLU A 658 -18.34 18.99 17.71
C GLU A 658 -17.42 18.87 18.95
N PRO A 659 -16.97 17.67 19.40
CA PRO A 659 -16.08 17.57 20.55
C PRO A 659 -14.74 18.31 20.37
N PHE A 660 -14.26 18.48 19.13
CA PHE A 660 -13.10 19.31 18.84
C PHE A 660 -13.39 20.80 19.10
N TYR A 661 -14.58 21.27 18.71
CA TYR A 661 -15.01 22.65 18.98
C TYR A 661 -15.10 22.93 20.46
N GLU A 662 -15.65 22.00 21.24
CA GLU A 662 -15.75 22.11 22.70
C GLU A 662 -14.36 22.13 23.36
N THR A 663 -13.47 21.21 22.94
CA THR A 663 -12.13 21.06 23.51
C THR A 663 -11.22 22.27 23.25
N PHE A 664 -11.24 22.78 22.04
CA PHE A 664 -10.38 23.90 21.62
C PHE A 664 -11.09 25.23 21.47
N HIS A 665 -12.37 25.34 21.88
CA HIS A 665 -13.16 26.56 21.87
C HIS A 665 -13.25 27.23 20.49
N VAL A 666 -13.52 26.42 19.44
CA VAL A 666 -13.67 26.93 18.07
C VAL A 666 -14.98 27.72 17.92
N VAL A 667 -14.88 28.96 17.43
CA VAL A 667 -16.02 29.89 17.30
C VAL A 667 -16.07 30.49 15.89
N ALA A 668 -17.17 31.12 15.57
CA ALA A 668 -17.35 31.79 14.28
C ALA A 668 -16.24 32.85 14.06
N GLY A 669 -15.58 32.76 12.91
CA GLY A 669 -14.42 33.59 12.54
C GLY A 669 -13.09 32.82 12.59
N ASP A 670 -13.01 31.66 13.26
CA ASP A 670 -11.84 30.78 13.20
C ASP A 670 -11.80 30.02 11.88
N SER A 671 -10.61 29.69 11.37
CA SER A 671 -10.45 29.09 10.04
C SER A 671 -11.03 27.67 9.93
N LEU A 672 -11.05 26.90 11.03
CA LEU A 672 -11.65 25.57 11.09
C LEU A 672 -13.16 25.61 11.42
N PHE A 673 -13.74 26.79 11.65
CA PHE A 673 -15.15 26.91 11.94
C PHE A 673 -16.01 26.61 10.71
N ARG A 674 -16.98 25.71 10.86
CA ARG A 674 -18.07 25.50 9.93
C ARG A 674 -19.41 25.69 10.65
N PRO A 675 -20.37 26.40 10.05
CA PRO A 675 -21.74 26.45 10.59
C PRO A 675 -22.30 25.05 10.81
N VAL A 676 -23.14 24.86 11.79
CA VAL A 676 -23.74 23.56 12.10
C VAL A 676 -24.48 22.96 10.90
N SER A 677 -25.12 23.81 10.08
CA SER A 677 -25.81 23.41 8.83
C SER A 677 -24.86 22.80 7.78
N ASP A 678 -23.58 23.19 7.80
CA ASP A 678 -22.58 22.83 6.79
C ASP A 678 -21.65 21.70 7.28
N ARG A 679 -21.78 21.31 8.56
CA ARG A 679 -21.02 20.19 9.11
C ARG A 679 -21.56 18.87 8.60
N VAL A 680 -20.68 18.09 7.99
CA VAL A 680 -21.05 16.78 7.48
C VAL A 680 -21.04 15.77 8.63
N LYS A 681 -22.17 15.08 8.80
CA LYS A 681 -22.34 13.98 9.75
C LYS A 681 -22.88 12.78 8.99
N ILE A 682 -22.06 11.76 8.82
CA ILE A 682 -22.41 10.53 8.11
C ILE A 682 -22.70 9.43 9.14
N TRP A 683 -21.71 9.08 9.94
CA TRP A 683 -21.79 8.05 10.98
C TRP A 683 -21.69 8.60 12.40
#